data_bdff3b898ce4983906be825e56bf7c92
#
_entry.id   bdff3b898ce4983906be825e56bf7c92
#
_cell.length_a   1.000
_cell.length_b   1.000
_cell.length_c   1.000
_cell.angle_alpha   90.00
_cell.angle_beta   90.00
_cell.angle_gamma   90.00
#
_symmetry.space_group_name_H-M   'P 1'
#
loop_
_entity.id
_entity.type
_entity.pdbx_description
1 polymer ?
#
loop_
_entity_poly.entity_id
_entity_poly.type
_entity_poly.pdbx_seq_one_letter_code
_entity_poly.pdbx_strand_id
1 'polypeptide(L)'
;MSLFLIVALPFIGALLPGLMNQAGRQACAMATFFVTLTAFLGLMTHLPTVLAGEVIQARVEWIPSLGLNANFFVDGLGFFFAALILGIGLLIITYGRFYLSRNDNMGEFFTYLLLFQGAMVGIVLSDNILMLLIFWELTSLSSFLLIGYWKHLEEGRQGARMALTVTGMGGLALIGGMLLLGNIVGSFDLTVILENRELIQESPLYLPALLLILLGCFTKSAQFPFHFWLPHAMAAPTPVSAYLHSATMVKAGIFLMARLWPALSGTDAWFYLVTGAGLITMVIGAIIALFKNDLKGLLAFSTVSHLGLITMLLGTGTAYGALVAVFHILNHATFKAALFMSAGIVDHETGTRDITKLGGLRRLMPITFIVAAVAALSMAGIPLFNGFISKEMMLKETTKTVLFGIPLLVPVLATIGALFSAAYSFRYIGHTFLGPVRDDYPMKPHDPGIGMWGPPAFLCLLVVGIGVAPFLAEPLVFLVTEAVLGSAAELPDEHLKIWHGVNAALWMSVIAVVGGLILLAAFNPLARGWAQAGPPAAKTIFDAIINAVVTLAVRITGTLHDGALTRYAAIFGVTVVVLGAHAYFTGSSTGPTREMLPLTPVPVVAWALLVTATGVLLVYHNYRYLALVLTSVVGLVIGLGFAYLSAPDLALTQISVEVVTAILLLLAL
;
A
#
# COMPACT_ATOMS: atom_id res chain seq x y z
N MET A 1 11.14 -9.55 -26.33
CA MET A 1 9.76 -9.00 -26.26
C MET A 1 9.82 -7.56 -25.80
N SER A 2 9.01 -6.64 -26.33
CA SER A 2 9.08 -5.24 -25.88
C SER A 2 8.61 -5.10 -24.41
N LEU A 3 9.13 -4.09 -23.68
CA LEU A 3 8.74 -3.83 -22.29
C LEU A 3 7.24 -3.53 -22.15
N PHE A 4 6.68 -2.79 -23.13
CA PHE A 4 5.23 -2.54 -23.20
C PHE A 4 4.41 -3.83 -23.19
N LEU A 5 4.84 -4.81 -23.96
CA LEU A 5 4.11 -6.07 -24.07
C LEU A 5 4.25 -6.89 -22.78
N ILE A 6 5.40 -6.85 -22.10
CA ILE A 6 5.59 -7.52 -20.81
C ILE A 6 4.62 -6.96 -19.76
N VAL A 7 4.44 -5.63 -19.71
CA VAL A 7 3.51 -4.95 -18.79
C VAL A 7 2.06 -5.16 -19.21
N ALA A 8 1.75 -5.05 -20.50
CA ALA A 8 0.37 -5.12 -21.02
C ALA A 8 -0.20 -6.55 -21.02
N LEU A 9 0.66 -7.57 -21.17
CA LEU A 9 0.23 -8.96 -21.36
C LEU A 9 -0.64 -9.50 -20.20
N PRO A 10 -0.32 -9.28 -18.92
CA PRO A 10 -1.20 -9.69 -17.83
C PRO A 10 -2.56 -8.99 -17.88
N PHE A 11 -2.64 -7.70 -18.27
CA PHE A 11 -3.91 -6.97 -18.40
C PHE A 11 -4.76 -7.51 -19.55
N ILE A 12 -4.17 -7.69 -20.72
CA ILE A 12 -4.85 -8.27 -21.89
C ILE A 12 -5.27 -9.72 -21.56
N GLY A 13 -4.36 -10.48 -20.96
CA GLY A 13 -4.58 -11.85 -20.56
C GLY A 13 -5.63 -12.02 -19.46
N ALA A 14 -5.91 -10.98 -18.68
CA ALA A 14 -6.93 -11.01 -17.61
C ALA A 14 -8.36 -11.26 -18.16
N LEU A 15 -8.60 -11.01 -19.43
CA LEU A 15 -9.88 -11.31 -20.07
C LEU A 15 -10.07 -12.82 -20.30
N LEU A 16 -8.97 -13.58 -20.48
CA LEU A 16 -9.03 -14.99 -20.87
C LEU A 16 -9.65 -15.91 -19.79
N PRO A 17 -9.32 -15.82 -18.50
CA PRO A 17 -9.90 -16.69 -17.49
C PRO A 17 -11.42 -16.56 -17.42
N GLY A 18 -11.96 -15.34 -17.53
CA GLY A 18 -13.40 -15.10 -17.56
C GLY A 18 -14.08 -15.75 -18.77
N LEU A 19 -13.48 -15.61 -19.96
CA LEU A 19 -13.96 -16.24 -21.19
C LEU A 19 -13.84 -17.78 -21.16
N MET A 20 -12.78 -18.30 -20.55
CA MET A 20 -12.52 -19.75 -20.43
C MET A 20 -13.31 -20.43 -19.31
N ASN A 21 -14.11 -19.67 -18.53
CA ASN A 21 -14.88 -20.24 -17.42
C ASN A 21 -15.84 -21.35 -17.87
N GLN A 22 -16.43 -21.24 -19.08
CA GLN A 22 -17.27 -22.26 -19.67
C GLN A 22 -16.49 -23.51 -20.13
N ALA A 23 -15.23 -23.37 -20.52
CA ALA A 23 -14.34 -24.46 -20.89
C ALA A 23 -13.81 -25.26 -19.68
N GLY A 24 -14.10 -24.79 -18.47
CA GLY A 24 -13.78 -25.45 -17.22
C GLY A 24 -12.57 -24.92 -16.47
N ARG A 25 -12.46 -25.37 -15.23
CA ARG A 25 -11.46 -24.92 -14.25
C ARG A 25 -10.00 -25.07 -14.72
N GLN A 26 -9.72 -26.18 -15.43
CA GLN A 26 -8.38 -26.45 -15.98
C GLN A 26 -8.01 -25.42 -17.05
N ALA A 27 -8.94 -25.08 -17.93
CA ALA A 27 -8.72 -24.09 -18.99
C ALA A 27 -8.42 -22.70 -18.43
N CYS A 28 -9.16 -22.26 -17.40
CA CYS A 28 -8.88 -20.98 -16.72
C CYS A 28 -7.47 -20.93 -16.14
N ALA A 29 -7.06 -21.96 -15.39
CA ALA A 29 -5.74 -22.02 -14.79
C ALA A 29 -4.61 -22.08 -15.83
N MET A 30 -4.78 -22.90 -16.88
CA MET A 30 -3.81 -23.01 -17.97
C MET A 30 -3.67 -21.69 -18.75
N ALA A 31 -4.79 -21.04 -19.10
CA ALA A 31 -4.74 -19.74 -19.78
C ALA A 31 -3.95 -18.72 -18.95
N THR A 32 -4.24 -18.61 -17.65
CA THR A 32 -3.51 -17.73 -16.72
C THR A 32 -2.04 -18.07 -16.62
N PHE A 33 -1.73 -19.38 -16.53
CA PHE A 33 -0.34 -19.86 -16.45
C PHE A 33 0.44 -19.49 -17.71
N PHE A 34 -0.12 -19.72 -18.92
CA PHE A 34 0.57 -19.40 -20.16
C PHE A 34 0.73 -17.90 -20.39
N VAL A 35 -0.24 -17.08 -20.00
CA VAL A 35 -0.09 -15.60 -20.01
C VAL A 35 1.10 -15.18 -19.14
N THR A 36 1.13 -15.63 -17.89
CA THR A 36 2.23 -15.31 -16.96
C THR A 36 3.56 -15.87 -17.43
N LEU A 37 3.58 -17.11 -17.95
CA LEU A 37 4.78 -17.75 -18.49
C LEU A 37 5.34 -16.96 -19.68
N THR A 38 4.48 -16.51 -20.59
CA THR A 38 4.91 -15.72 -21.74
C THR A 38 5.50 -14.39 -21.31
N ALA A 39 4.90 -13.70 -20.33
CA ALA A 39 5.46 -12.48 -19.76
C ALA A 39 6.81 -12.75 -19.06
N PHE A 40 6.91 -13.84 -18.30
CA PHE A 40 8.14 -14.25 -17.62
C PHE A 40 9.27 -14.57 -18.62
N LEU A 41 9.00 -15.39 -19.63
CA LEU A 41 9.97 -15.71 -20.67
C LEU A 41 10.35 -14.46 -21.47
N GLY A 42 9.40 -13.58 -21.74
CA GLY A 42 9.67 -12.26 -22.35
C GLY A 42 10.62 -11.41 -21.52
N LEU A 43 10.45 -11.39 -20.19
CA LEU A 43 11.38 -10.71 -19.28
C LEU A 43 12.77 -11.38 -19.31
N MET A 44 12.83 -12.72 -19.32
CA MET A 44 14.09 -13.47 -19.37
C MET A 44 14.91 -13.18 -20.63
N THR A 45 14.31 -12.77 -21.75
CA THR A 45 15.06 -12.37 -22.95
C THR A 45 15.98 -11.17 -22.71
N HIS A 46 15.69 -10.37 -21.68
CA HIS A 46 16.47 -9.19 -21.30
C HIS A 46 17.58 -9.51 -20.26
N LEU A 47 17.59 -10.72 -19.68
CA LEU A 47 18.56 -11.10 -18.65
C LEU A 47 20.03 -10.91 -19.08
N PRO A 48 20.47 -11.31 -20.29
CA PRO A 48 21.88 -11.12 -20.68
C PRO A 48 22.31 -9.66 -20.71
N THR A 49 21.44 -8.76 -21.18
CA THR A 49 21.68 -7.32 -21.25
C THR A 49 21.75 -6.71 -19.84
N VAL A 50 20.84 -7.10 -18.97
CA VAL A 50 20.80 -6.63 -17.58
C VAL A 50 22.03 -7.14 -16.80
N LEU A 51 22.46 -8.39 -17.01
CA LEU A 51 23.67 -8.94 -16.39
C LEU A 51 24.96 -8.26 -16.91
N ALA A 52 24.92 -7.65 -18.09
CA ALA A 52 26.02 -6.82 -18.60
C ALA A 52 26.03 -5.40 -17.97
N GLY A 53 25.10 -5.08 -17.05
CA GLY A 53 24.97 -3.76 -16.43
C GLY A 53 24.28 -2.70 -17.32
N GLU A 54 23.68 -3.13 -18.44
CA GLU A 54 23.00 -2.22 -19.35
C GLU A 54 21.53 -2.02 -18.97
N VAL A 55 21.03 -0.79 -19.11
CA VAL A 55 19.64 -0.41 -18.86
C VAL A 55 18.87 -0.41 -20.18
N ILE A 56 17.77 -1.13 -20.22
CA ILE A 56 16.88 -1.19 -21.39
C ILE A 56 15.75 -0.20 -21.16
N GLN A 57 15.51 0.71 -22.12
CA GLN A 57 14.46 1.72 -22.06
C GLN A 57 13.48 1.55 -23.22
N ALA A 58 12.21 1.84 -22.95
CA ALA A 58 11.16 1.94 -23.95
C ALA A 58 10.30 3.17 -23.61
N ARG A 59 10.21 4.12 -24.54
CA ARG A 59 9.55 5.41 -24.35
C ARG A 59 8.43 5.59 -25.36
N VAL A 60 7.25 6.00 -24.87
CA VAL A 60 6.12 6.42 -25.71
C VAL A 60 5.47 7.61 -25.05
N GLU A 61 5.36 8.70 -25.82
CA GLU A 61 4.61 9.87 -25.41
C GLU A 61 3.11 9.54 -25.40
N TRP A 62 2.46 9.77 -24.25
CA TRP A 62 1.03 9.54 -24.08
C TRP A 62 0.28 10.84 -23.87
N ILE A 63 0.57 11.60 -22.82
CA ILE A 63 0.00 12.92 -22.54
C ILE A 63 1.15 13.88 -22.18
N PRO A 64 1.95 14.34 -23.17
CA PRO A 64 3.14 15.15 -22.92
C PRO A 64 2.84 16.47 -22.20
N SER A 65 1.64 17.05 -22.44
CA SER A 65 1.19 18.29 -21.80
C SER A 65 1.10 18.21 -20.26
N LEU A 66 0.93 17.00 -19.72
CA LEU A 66 0.94 16.72 -18.28
C LEU A 66 2.26 16.10 -17.79
N GLY A 67 3.22 15.85 -18.68
CA GLY A 67 4.42 15.07 -18.37
C GLY A 67 4.14 13.59 -18.10
N LEU A 68 2.94 13.09 -18.43
CA LEU A 68 2.55 11.70 -18.28
C LEU A 68 2.88 10.93 -19.56
N ASN A 69 3.97 10.20 -19.53
CA ASN A 69 4.42 9.36 -20.63
C ASN A 69 4.47 7.89 -20.22
N ALA A 70 4.18 7.01 -21.19
CA ALA A 70 4.27 5.56 -20.98
C ALA A 70 5.72 5.10 -21.17
N ASN A 71 6.60 5.55 -20.28
CA ASN A 71 8.01 5.22 -20.28
C ASN A 71 8.28 4.04 -19.33
N PHE A 72 9.00 3.04 -19.83
CA PHE A 72 9.41 1.88 -19.07
C PHE A 72 10.92 1.67 -19.20
N PHE A 73 11.54 1.16 -18.13
CA PHE A 73 12.94 0.74 -18.15
C PHE A 73 13.15 -0.51 -17.32
N VAL A 74 14.19 -1.24 -17.66
CA VAL A 74 14.65 -2.43 -16.93
C VAL A 74 16.13 -2.27 -16.60
N ASP A 75 16.39 -2.20 -15.32
CA ASP A 75 17.71 -2.32 -14.71
C ASP A 75 17.73 -3.54 -13.77
N GLY A 76 18.80 -3.72 -13.00
CA GLY A 76 18.90 -4.84 -12.06
C GLY A 76 17.75 -4.91 -11.05
N LEU A 77 17.32 -3.77 -10.49
CA LEU A 77 16.23 -3.71 -9.49
C LEU A 77 14.86 -4.02 -10.12
N GLY A 78 14.55 -3.39 -11.25
CA GLY A 78 13.28 -3.62 -11.96
C GLY A 78 13.16 -5.06 -12.45
N PHE A 79 14.26 -5.61 -13.04
CA PHE A 79 14.31 -6.99 -13.47
C PHE A 79 14.08 -7.98 -12.32
N PHE A 80 14.77 -7.79 -11.21
CA PHE A 80 14.65 -8.63 -10.02
C PHE A 80 13.23 -8.70 -9.47
N PHE A 81 12.60 -7.55 -9.27
CA PHE A 81 11.23 -7.53 -8.77
C PHE A 81 10.23 -8.08 -9.79
N ALA A 82 10.36 -7.77 -11.08
CA ALA A 82 9.51 -8.34 -12.12
C ALA A 82 9.67 -9.87 -12.20
N ALA A 83 10.89 -10.40 -12.08
CA ALA A 83 11.15 -11.83 -12.04
C ALA A 83 10.53 -12.51 -10.80
N LEU A 84 10.59 -11.88 -9.63
CA LEU A 84 9.91 -12.37 -8.42
C LEU A 84 8.39 -12.38 -8.59
N ILE A 85 7.80 -11.29 -9.13
CA ILE A 85 6.35 -11.15 -9.34
C ILE A 85 5.86 -12.24 -10.30
N LEU A 86 6.48 -12.37 -11.46
CA LEU A 86 6.07 -13.33 -12.50
C LEU A 86 6.41 -14.77 -12.12
N GLY A 87 7.62 -15.01 -11.58
CA GLY A 87 8.09 -16.35 -11.22
C GLY A 87 7.31 -16.97 -10.05
N ILE A 88 7.13 -16.24 -8.96
CA ILE A 88 6.27 -16.70 -7.85
C ILE A 88 4.82 -16.74 -8.30
N GLY A 89 4.39 -15.83 -9.18
CA GLY A 89 3.07 -15.86 -9.80
C GLY A 89 2.74 -17.19 -10.48
N LEU A 90 3.68 -17.79 -11.22
CA LEU A 90 3.52 -19.11 -11.84
C LEU A 90 3.27 -20.22 -10.79
N LEU A 91 4.00 -20.18 -9.69
CA LEU A 91 3.85 -21.14 -8.59
C LEU A 91 2.50 -20.96 -7.90
N ILE A 92 2.07 -19.72 -7.69
CA ILE A 92 0.76 -19.39 -7.09
C ILE A 92 -0.40 -19.80 -7.98
N ILE A 93 -0.31 -19.61 -9.29
CA ILE A 93 -1.33 -20.06 -10.25
C ILE A 93 -1.47 -21.58 -10.19
N THR A 94 -0.35 -22.30 -10.19
CA THR A 94 -0.30 -23.75 -10.06
C THR A 94 -0.94 -24.20 -8.75
N TYR A 95 -0.52 -23.63 -7.63
CA TYR A 95 -1.06 -23.92 -6.31
C TYR A 95 -2.57 -23.58 -6.23
N GLY A 96 -2.99 -22.42 -6.69
CA GLY A 96 -4.36 -21.93 -6.64
C GLY A 96 -5.33 -22.84 -7.41
N ARG A 97 -4.88 -23.45 -8.51
CA ARG A 97 -5.67 -24.42 -9.29
C ARG A 97 -6.14 -25.59 -8.44
N PHE A 98 -5.32 -26.06 -7.51
CA PHE A 98 -5.63 -27.22 -6.66
C PHE A 98 -6.22 -26.82 -5.31
N TYR A 99 -5.90 -25.61 -4.83
CA TYR A 99 -6.37 -25.08 -3.54
C TYR A 99 -7.86 -24.65 -3.58
N LEU A 100 -8.29 -23.97 -4.64
CA LEU A 100 -9.65 -23.43 -4.72
C LEU A 100 -10.69 -24.56 -4.82
N SER A 101 -11.80 -24.43 -4.09
CA SER A 101 -12.89 -25.39 -4.07
C SER A 101 -13.65 -25.45 -5.41
N ARG A 102 -14.46 -26.49 -5.62
CA ARG A 102 -15.27 -26.63 -6.83
C ARG A 102 -16.33 -25.52 -6.97
N ASN A 103 -16.72 -24.90 -5.86
CA ASN A 103 -17.73 -23.84 -5.82
C ASN A 103 -17.14 -22.44 -6.07
N ASP A 104 -15.81 -22.32 -6.03
CA ASP A 104 -15.13 -21.05 -6.27
C ASP A 104 -15.10 -20.71 -7.77
N ASN A 105 -15.36 -19.44 -8.11
CA ASN A 105 -15.31 -18.95 -9.48
C ASN A 105 -13.86 -18.69 -9.92
N MET A 106 -13.23 -19.69 -10.54
CA MET A 106 -11.84 -19.58 -10.98
C MET A 106 -11.62 -18.49 -12.03
N GLY A 107 -12.58 -18.24 -12.91
CA GLY A 107 -12.48 -17.19 -13.91
C GLY A 107 -12.30 -15.82 -13.24
N GLU A 108 -13.14 -15.49 -12.27
CA GLU A 108 -13.07 -14.25 -11.50
C GLU A 108 -11.75 -14.15 -10.71
N PHE A 109 -11.35 -15.24 -10.04
CA PHE A 109 -10.12 -15.30 -9.25
C PHE A 109 -8.87 -14.99 -10.08
N PHE A 110 -8.70 -15.70 -11.20
CA PHE A 110 -7.53 -15.55 -12.05
C PHE A 110 -7.53 -14.24 -12.85
N THR A 111 -8.70 -13.70 -13.19
CA THR A 111 -8.83 -12.35 -13.75
C THR A 111 -8.24 -11.31 -12.77
N TYR A 112 -8.68 -11.34 -11.50
CA TYR A 112 -8.17 -10.41 -10.49
C TYR A 112 -6.68 -10.60 -10.22
N LEU A 113 -6.21 -11.85 -10.25
CA LEU A 113 -4.79 -12.17 -10.06
C LEU A 113 -3.92 -11.57 -11.17
N LEU A 114 -4.35 -11.70 -12.44
CA LEU A 114 -3.62 -11.13 -13.59
C LEU A 114 -3.67 -9.61 -13.62
N LEU A 115 -4.79 -8.98 -13.27
CA LEU A 115 -4.87 -7.52 -13.13
C LEU A 115 -3.90 -7.02 -12.07
N PHE A 116 -3.85 -7.68 -10.93
CA PHE A 116 -2.90 -7.36 -9.87
C PHE A 116 -1.44 -7.58 -10.30
N GLN A 117 -1.16 -8.69 -10.98
CA GLN A 117 0.17 -9.01 -11.50
C GLN A 117 0.66 -7.96 -12.50
N GLY A 118 -0.21 -7.55 -13.45
CA GLY A 118 0.11 -6.50 -14.43
C GLY A 118 0.39 -5.16 -13.75
N ALA A 119 -0.43 -4.79 -12.76
CA ALA A 119 -0.22 -3.56 -12.00
C ALA A 119 1.11 -3.57 -11.23
N MET A 120 1.49 -4.70 -10.62
CA MET A 120 2.77 -4.84 -9.94
C MET A 120 3.96 -4.79 -10.89
N VAL A 121 3.88 -5.47 -12.05
CA VAL A 121 4.92 -5.39 -13.09
C VAL A 121 5.03 -3.95 -13.63
N GLY A 122 3.90 -3.27 -13.79
CA GLY A 122 3.87 -1.86 -14.19
C GLY A 122 4.58 -0.94 -13.21
N ILE A 123 4.40 -1.12 -11.88
CA ILE A 123 5.12 -0.33 -10.86
C ILE A 123 6.64 -0.50 -11.03
N VAL A 124 7.12 -1.74 -11.11
CA VAL A 124 8.56 -2.02 -11.03
C VAL A 124 9.33 -1.71 -12.30
N LEU A 125 8.63 -1.56 -13.42
CA LEU A 125 9.22 -1.24 -14.73
C LEU A 125 8.96 0.21 -15.19
N SER A 126 8.15 1.01 -14.47
CA SER A 126 7.86 2.40 -14.89
C SER A 126 9.08 3.30 -14.76
N ASP A 127 9.39 4.06 -15.80
CA ASP A 127 10.36 5.17 -15.81
C ASP A 127 9.70 6.53 -15.56
N ASN A 128 8.39 6.64 -15.62
CA ASN A 128 7.66 7.86 -15.33
C ASN A 128 6.90 7.73 -14.01
N ILE A 129 7.11 8.67 -13.07
CA ILE A 129 6.51 8.59 -11.72
C ILE A 129 5.00 8.73 -11.73
N LEU A 130 4.40 9.45 -12.69
CA LEU A 130 2.94 9.54 -12.82
C LEU A 130 2.35 8.23 -13.33
N MET A 131 3.04 7.56 -14.26
CA MET A 131 2.68 6.21 -14.71
C MET A 131 2.80 5.18 -13.58
N LEU A 132 3.86 5.26 -12.78
CA LEU A 132 4.05 4.45 -11.58
C LEU A 132 2.87 4.62 -10.61
N LEU A 133 2.41 5.86 -10.38
CA LEU A 133 1.27 6.15 -9.50
C LEU A 133 -0.03 5.53 -10.02
N ILE A 134 -0.27 5.52 -11.33
CA ILE A 134 -1.43 4.83 -11.93
C ILE A 134 -1.39 3.34 -11.58
N PHE A 135 -0.25 2.67 -11.80
CA PHE A 135 -0.11 1.26 -11.45
C PHE A 135 -0.18 1.03 -9.93
N TRP A 136 0.31 1.97 -9.12
CA TRP A 136 0.21 1.90 -7.66
C TRP A 136 -1.25 1.84 -7.20
N GLU A 137 -2.12 2.68 -7.75
CA GLU A 137 -3.55 2.66 -7.42
C GLU A 137 -4.25 1.43 -8.03
N LEU A 138 -3.87 0.97 -9.21
CA LEU A 138 -4.37 -0.28 -9.77
C LEU A 138 -4.02 -1.49 -8.89
N THR A 139 -2.87 -1.49 -8.20
CA THR A 139 -2.58 -2.55 -7.21
C THR A 139 -3.48 -2.45 -5.99
N SER A 140 -3.86 -1.25 -5.54
CA SER A 140 -4.80 -1.07 -4.42
C SER A 140 -6.18 -1.62 -4.77
N LEU A 141 -6.69 -1.30 -5.97
CA LEU A 141 -7.99 -1.77 -6.45
C LEU A 141 -8.01 -3.29 -6.69
N SER A 142 -7.01 -3.82 -7.39
CA SER A 142 -6.96 -5.27 -7.70
C SER A 142 -6.73 -6.11 -6.44
N SER A 143 -5.93 -5.64 -5.49
CA SER A 143 -5.77 -6.32 -4.19
C SER A 143 -7.05 -6.27 -3.35
N PHE A 144 -7.80 -5.17 -3.39
CA PHE A 144 -9.13 -5.10 -2.77
C PHE A 144 -10.06 -6.19 -3.29
N LEU A 145 -10.10 -6.40 -4.62
CA LEU A 145 -10.90 -7.45 -5.24
C LEU A 145 -10.42 -8.86 -4.83
N LEU A 146 -9.11 -9.08 -4.75
CA LEU A 146 -8.52 -10.34 -4.34
C LEU A 146 -8.75 -10.66 -2.85
N ILE A 147 -8.58 -9.68 -1.97
CA ILE A 147 -8.80 -9.85 -0.52
C ILE A 147 -10.28 -10.10 -0.25
N GLY A 148 -11.15 -9.38 -0.93
CA GLY A 148 -12.61 -9.51 -0.84
C GLY A 148 -13.20 -10.62 -1.72
N TYR A 149 -12.41 -11.52 -2.27
CA TYR A 149 -12.87 -12.56 -3.21
C TYR A 149 -14.02 -13.40 -2.65
N TRP A 150 -13.93 -13.85 -1.40
CA TRP A 150 -15.04 -14.50 -0.70
C TRP A 150 -16.03 -13.47 -0.15
N LYS A 151 -16.81 -12.87 -1.04
CA LYS A 151 -17.77 -11.77 -0.77
C LYS A 151 -18.83 -12.10 0.29
N HIS A 152 -19.12 -13.38 0.48
CA HIS A 152 -20.07 -13.88 1.49
C HIS A 152 -19.53 -13.80 2.91
N LEU A 153 -18.19 -13.78 3.09
CA LEU A 153 -17.56 -13.66 4.41
C LEU A 153 -17.44 -12.20 4.82
N GLU A 154 -17.96 -11.87 5.99
CA GLU A 154 -17.88 -10.50 6.53
C GLU A 154 -16.42 -10.09 6.80
N GLU A 155 -15.61 -11.00 7.34
CA GLU A 155 -14.18 -10.77 7.58
C GLU A 155 -13.43 -10.40 6.30
N GLY A 156 -13.75 -11.06 5.17
CA GLY A 156 -13.19 -10.75 3.85
C GLY A 156 -13.54 -9.35 3.39
N ARG A 157 -14.81 -8.94 3.53
CA ARG A 157 -15.25 -7.58 3.16
C ARG A 157 -14.62 -6.51 4.05
N GLN A 158 -14.54 -6.76 5.36
CA GLN A 158 -13.91 -5.82 6.31
C GLN A 158 -12.41 -5.70 6.06
N GLY A 159 -11.71 -6.83 5.86
CA GLY A 159 -10.27 -6.85 5.56
C GLY A 159 -9.94 -6.13 4.26
N ALA A 160 -10.73 -6.36 3.20
CA ALA A 160 -10.57 -5.70 1.91
C ALA A 160 -10.76 -4.17 2.03
N ARG A 161 -11.83 -3.72 2.70
CA ARG A 161 -12.07 -2.28 2.92
C ARG A 161 -10.97 -1.63 3.75
N MET A 162 -10.53 -2.29 4.82
CA MET A 162 -9.42 -1.78 5.65
C MET A 162 -8.12 -1.65 4.84
N ALA A 163 -7.76 -2.68 4.06
CA ALA A 163 -6.58 -2.64 3.20
C ALA A 163 -6.67 -1.50 2.18
N LEU A 164 -7.82 -1.35 1.49
CA LEU A 164 -8.02 -0.27 0.52
C LEU A 164 -7.96 1.12 1.18
N THR A 165 -8.61 1.30 2.34
CA THR A 165 -8.60 2.60 3.04
C THR A 165 -7.19 2.99 3.44
N VAL A 166 -6.43 2.10 4.08
CA VAL A 166 -5.07 2.42 4.54
C VAL A 166 -4.12 2.64 3.38
N THR A 167 -4.11 1.72 2.40
CA THR A 167 -3.17 1.81 1.27
C THR A 167 -3.55 2.89 0.26
N GLY A 168 -4.86 3.17 0.09
CA GLY A 168 -5.35 4.25 -0.77
C GLY A 168 -5.08 5.64 -0.18
N MET A 169 -5.30 5.83 1.14
CA MET A 169 -4.90 7.09 1.79
C MET A 169 -3.39 7.32 1.69
N GLY A 170 -2.58 6.27 1.87
CA GLY A 170 -1.14 6.34 1.64
C GLY A 170 -0.78 6.66 0.19
N GLY A 171 -1.53 6.11 -0.77
CA GLY A 171 -1.38 6.41 -2.20
C GLY A 171 -1.68 7.88 -2.53
N LEU A 172 -2.71 8.47 -1.93
CA LEU A 172 -2.99 9.91 -2.08
C LEU A 172 -1.85 10.78 -1.54
N ALA A 173 -1.26 10.42 -0.41
CA ALA A 173 -0.08 11.11 0.11
C ALA A 173 1.11 10.94 -0.85
N LEU A 174 1.33 9.73 -1.37
CA LEU A 174 2.38 9.45 -2.34
C LEU A 174 2.24 10.32 -3.61
N ILE A 175 1.03 10.50 -4.13
CA ILE A 175 0.77 11.40 -5.27
C ILE A 175 1.30 12.79 -4.93
N GLY A 176 0.96 13.35 -3.77
CA GLY A 176 1.46 14.67 -3.33
C GLY A 176 2.99 14.71 -3.26
N GLY A 177 3.61 13.70 -2.67
CA GLY A 177 5.08 13.62 -2.56
C GLY A 177 5.79 13.51 -3.92
N MET A 178 5.24 12.71 -4.84
CA MET A 178 5.79 12.55 -6.18
C MET A 178 5.63 13.81 -7.05
N LEU A 179 4.50 14.52 -6.91
CA LEU A 179 4.31 15.81 -7.58
C LEU A 179 5.30 16.86 -7.08
N LEU A 180 5.56 16.90 -5.76
CA LEU A 180 6.59 17.79 -5.21
C LEU A 180 7.98 17.42 -5.75
N LEU A 181 8.31 16.13 -5.83
CA LEU A 181 9.58 15.66 -6.35
C LEU A 181 9.75 16.04 -7.84
N GLY A 182 8.72 15.81 -8.66
CA GLY A 182 8.71 16.23 -10.06
C GLY A 182 8.82 17.76 -10.23
N ASN A 183 8.21 18.52 -9.33
CA ASN A 183 8.31 20.00 -9.35
C ASN A 183 9.73 20.48 -8.98
N ILE A 184 10.42 19.84 -8.05
CA ILE A 184 11.79 20.18 -7.68
C ILE A 184 12.73 19.96 -8.87
N VAL A 185 12.61 18.82 -9.55
CA VAL A 185 13.50 18.42 -10.65
C VAL A 185 13.08 19.03 -11.99
N GLY A 186 11.80 19.39 -12.14
CA GLY A 186 11.24 19.85 -13.41
C GLY A 186 10.97 18.72 -14.42
N SER A 187 10.97 17.44 -13.96
CA SER A 187 10.69 16.26 -14.77
C SER A 187 9.95 15.21 -13.96
N PHE A 188 9.08 14.43 -14.63
CA PHE A 188 8.42 13.26 -14.05
C PHE A 188 9.07 11.94 -14.49
N ASP A 189 10.13 11.96 -15.28
CA ASP A 189 10.89 10.77 -15.63
C ASP A 189 11.81 10.37 -14.48
N LEU A 190 11.67 9.12 -14.06
CA LEU A 190 12.34 8.60 -12.85
C LEU A 190 13.87 8.58 -13.02
N THR A 191 14.37 8.20 -14.19
CA THR A 191 15.81 8.23 -14.50
C THR A 191 16.40 9.62 -14.32
N VAL A 192 15.69 10.69 -14.75
CA VAL A 192 16.11 12.08 -14.54
C VAL A 192 16.08 12.45 -13.04
N ILE A 193 15.07 12.00 -12.30
CA ILE A 193 14.95 12.27 -10.86
C ILE A 193 16.12 11.65 -10.10
N LEU A 194 16.51 10.41 -10.43
CA LEU A 194 17.57 9.70 -9.73
C LEU A 194 18.95 10.35 -9.89
N GLU A 195 19.18 11.08 -10.99
CA GLU A 195 20.44 11.79 -11.26
C GLU A 195 20.55 13.16 -10.55
N ASN A 196 19.45 13.68 -10.00
CA ASN A 196 19.37 15.02 -9.44
C ASN A 196 19.33 15.04 -7.90
N ARG A 197 20.17 14.22 -7.23
CA ARG A 197 20.24 14.09 -5.76
C ARG A 197 20.44 15.41 -5.04
N GLU A 198 21.45 16.18 -5.43
CA GLU A 198 21.81 17.44 -4.76
C GLU A 198 20.66 18.45 -4.84
N LEU A 199 20.10 18.65 -6.04
CA LEU A 199 18.96 19.54 -6.27
C LEU A 199 17.76 19.19 -5.38
N ILE A 200 17.50 17.87 -5.21
CA ILE A 200 16.39 17.38 -4.40
C ILE A 200 16.66 17.64 -2.91
N GLN A 201 17.84 17.27 -2.42
CA GLN A 201 18.16 17.32 -0.99
C GLN A 201 18.37 18.76 -0.47
N GLU A 202 18.80 19.69 -1.32
CA GLU A 202 18.95 21.12 -0.97
C GLU A 202 17.62 21.88 -1.05
N SER A 203 16.59 21.32 -1.69
CA SER A 203 15.30 21.96 -1.82
C SER A 203 14.57 22.10 -0.48
N PRO A 204 13.94 23.25 -0.16
CA PRO A 204 13.07 23.39 1.01
C PRO A 204 11.85 22.45 0.97
N LEU A 205 11.51 21.92 -0.19
CA LEU A 205 10.42 20.95 -0.40
C LEU A 205 10.86 19.50 -0.19
N TYR A 206 12.15 19.22 0.07
CA TYR A 206 12.67 17.87 0.29
C TYR A 206 11.95 17.16 1.44
N LEU A 207 11.90 17.77 2.62
CA LEU A 207 11.29 17.14 3.79
C LEU A 207 9.78 16.89 3.62
N PRO A 208 8.96 17.84 3.13
CA PRO A 208 7.56 17.56 2.78
C PRO A 208 7.40 16.42 1.76
N ALA A 209 8.20 16.42 0.69
CA ALA A 209 8.17 15.37 -0.32
C ALA A 209 8.53 14.00 0.28
N LEU A 210 9.61 13.94 1.06
CA LEU A 210 10.06 12.72 1.75
C LEU A 210 8.98 12.17 2.68
N LEU A 211 8.36 12.99 3.52
CA LEU A 211 7.31 12.56 4.45
C LEU A 211 6.10 11.98 3.73
N LEU A 212 5.65 12.61 2.64
CA LEU A 212 4.51 12.14 1.86
C LEU A 212 4.83 10.84 1.10
N ILE A 213 6.04 10.72 0.53
CA ILE A 213 6.51 9.50 -0.14
C ILE A 213 6.63 8.35 0.87
N LEU A 214 7.26 8.59 2.03
CA LEU A 214 7.39 7.59 3.08
C LEU A 214 6.03 7.16 3.64
N LEU A 215 5.06 8.07 3.77
CA LEU A 215 3.71 7.71 4.18
C LEU A 215 3.06 6.72 3.20
N GLY A 216 3.22 6.94 1.89
CA GLY A 216 2.79 5.99 0.86
C GLY A 216 3.50 4.65 0.94
N CYS A 217 4.83 4.65 1.11
CA CYS A 217 5.63 3.43 1.25
C CYS A 217 5.27 2.65 2.52
N PHE A 218 5.13 3.33 3.66
CA PHE A 218 4.87 2.71 4.96
C PHE A 218 3.48 2.10 5.03
N THR A 219 2.46 2.75 4.49
CA THR A 219 1.10 2.19 4.43
C THR A 219 1.06 0.94 3.57
N LYS A 220 1.69 0.94 2.39
CA LYS A 220 1.72 -0.20 1.47
C LYS A 220 2.55 -1.37 2.01
N SER A 221 3.69 -1.07 2.66
CA SER A 221 4.59 -2.08 3.26
C SER A 221 4.31 -2.36 4.73
N ALA A 222 3.12 -2.01 5.20
CA ALA A 222 2.64 -2.34 6.55
C ALA A 222 3.62 -1.98 7.67
N GLN A 223 4.27 -0.81 7.58
CA GLN A 223 5.14 -0.31 8.64
C GLN A 223 4.32 0.27 9.79
N PHE A 224 4.83 0.20 11.00
CA PHE A 224 4.21 0.84 12.16
C PHE A 224 4.09 2.36 11.94
N PRO A 225 2.94 2.99 12.25
CA PRO A 225 1.74 2.42 12.89
C PRO A 225 0.70 1.80 11.93
N PHE A 226 0.96 1.76 10.63
CA PHE A 226 -0.01 1.36 9.59
C PHE A 226 -0.07 -0.16 9.32
N HIS A 227 0.57 -1.00 10.15
CA HIS A 227 0.72 -2.45 9.93
C HIS A 227 -0.57 -3.27 10.08
N PHE A 228 -1.61 -2.72 10.73
CA PHE A 228 -2.79 -3.46 11.21
C PHE A 228 -3.70 -3.99 10.09
N TRP A 229 -3.68 -3.42 8.87
CA TRP A 229 -4.50 -3.92 7.77
C TRP A 229 -4.03 -5.29 7.27
N LEU A 230 -2.73 -5.58 7.34
CA LEU A 230 -2.13 -6.78 6.77
C LEU A 230 -2.65 -8.07 7.43
N PRO A 231 -2.73 -8.21 8.77
CA PRO A 231 -3.36 -9.37 9.39
C PRO A 231 -4.84 -9.54 9.06
N HIS A 232 -5.58 -8.45 8.85
CA HIS A 232 -6.99 -8.51 8.47
C HIS A 232 -7.19 -8.92 7.00
N ALA A 233 -6.20 -8.68 6.14
CA ALA A 233 -6.19 -9.16 4.77
C ALA A 233 -6.04 -10.70 4.67
N MET A 234 -5.71 -11.40 5.77
CA MET A 234 -5.61 -12.87 5.82
C MET A 234 -6.96 -13.61 5.69
N ALA A 235 -8.08 -12.91 5.67
CA ALA A 235 -9.37 -13.46 5.29
C ALA A 235 -9.44 -13.89 3.81
N ALA A 236 -8.51 -13.40 2.98
CA ALA A 236 -8.35 -13.80 1.58
C ALA A 236 -8.03 -15.30 1.42
N PRO A 237 -8.31 -15.92 0.25
CA PRO A 237 -7.80 -17.25 -0.08
C PRO A 237 -6.28 -17.34 0.08
N THR A 238 -5.76 -18.48 0.53
CA THR A 238 -4.34 -18.62 0.80
C THR A 238 -3.41 -18.35 -0.40
N PRO A 239 -3.75 -18.71 -1.65
CA PRO A 239 -2.94 -18.31 -2.81
C PRO A 239 -2.76 -16.78 -2.91
N VAL A 240 -3.82 -16.02 -2.60
CA VAL A 240 -3.74 -14.53 -2.53
C VAL A 240 -2.81 -14.10 -1.42
N SER A 241 -2.99 -14.62 -0.19
CA SER A 241 -2.12 -14.28 0.94
C SER A 241 -0.65 -14.60 0.65
N ALA A 242 -0.37 -15.77 0.04
CA ALA A 242 0.97 -16.16 -0.35
C ALA A 242 1.59 -15.21 -1.38
N TYR A 243 0.81 -14.78 -2.37
CA TYR A 243 1.30 -13.88 -3.42
C TYR A 243 1.51 -12.44 -2.92
N LEU A 244 0.48 -11.85 -2.30
CA LEU A 244 0.50 -10.46 -1.87
C LEU A 244 1.56 -10.19 -0.80
N HIS A 245 1.81 -11.16 0.09
CA HIS A 245 2.61 -10.93 1.30
C HIS A 245 4.03 -11.51 1.23
N SER A 246 4.35 -12.31 0.21
CA SER A 246 5.73 -12.81 0.01
C SER A 246 6.53 -12.02 -1.03
N ALA A 247 5.93 -11.73 -2.19
CA ALA A 247 6.67 -11.26 -3.36
C ALA A 247 6.18 -9.94 -3.95
N THR A 248 4.96 -9.48 -3.62
CA THR A 248 4.31 -8.43 -4.40
C THR A 248 3.86 -7.23 -3.57
N MET A 249 2.58 -7.08 -3.23
CA MET A 249 1.96 -5.88 -2.69
C MET A 249 2.74 -5.21 -1.56
N VAL A 250 3.08 -5.98 -0.53
CA VAL A 250 3.76 -5.43 0.67
C VAL A 250 5.21 -5.03 0.40
N LYS A 251 5.78 -5.48 -0.72
CA LYS A 251 7.12 -5.09 -1.17
C LYS A 251 7.11 -3.89 -2.10
N ALA A 252 5.95 -3.41 -2.56
CA ALA A 252 5.89 -2.24 -3.43
C ALA A 252 6.45 -0.98 -2.75
N GLY A 253 6.16 -0.74 -1.46
CA GLY A 253 6.75 0.38 -0.72
C GLY A 253 8.26 0.20 -0.48
N ILE A 254 8.70 -1.03 -0.20
CA ILE A 254 10.14 -1.37 -0.10
C ILE A 254 10.84 -1.14 -1.44
N PHE A 255 10.24 -1.62 -2.54
CA PHE A 255 10.72 -1.37 -3.89
C PHE A 255 10.88 0.13 -4.15
N LEU A 256 9.88 0.92 -3.83
CA LEU A 256 9.91 2.37 -4.07
C LEU A 256 10.97 3.07 -3.21
N MET A 257 11.14 2.67 -1.93
CA MET A 257 12.24 3.17 -1.09
C MET A 257 13.62 2.79 -1.66
N ALA A 258 13.78 1.56 -2.15
CA ALA A 258 15.00 1.12 -2.82
C ALA A 258 15.23 1.84 -4.15
N ARG A 259 14.18 2.08 -4.93
CA ARG A 259 14.23 2.79 -6.22
C ARG A 259 14.59 4.27 -6.06
N LEU A 260 14.08 4.93 -5.05
CA LEU A 260 14.37 6.34 -4.77
C LEU A 260 15.58 6.53 -3.84
N TRP A 261 16.25 5.45 -3.45
CA TRP A 261 17.40 5.48 -2.56
C TRP A 261 18.53 6.40 -3.07
N PRO A 262 18.91 6.39 -4.37
CA PRO A 262 19.96 7.27 -4.88
C PRO A 262 19.64 8.76 -4.67
N ALA A 263 18.38 9.14 -4.78
CA ALA A 263 17.93 10.53 -4.68
C ALA A 263 17.63 10.97 -3.25
N LEU A 264 17.04 10.11 -2.41
CA LEU A 264 16.50 10.50 -1.12
C LEU A 264 17.33 10.07 0.09
N SER A 265 18.20 9.07 -0.03
CA SER A 265 19.00 8.55 1.08
C SER A 265 20.18 9.47 1.46
N GLY A 266 20.81 9.18 2.62
CA GLY A 266 22.02 9.85 3.07
C GLY A 266 21.78 11.14 3.86
N THR A 267 20.52 11.51 4.11
CA THR A 267 20.15 12.63 4.99
C THR A 267 19.78 12.13 6.39
N ASP A 268 19.91 12.97 7.40
CA ASP A 268 19.46 12.66 8.76
C ASP A 268 17.97 12.33 8.81
N ALA A 269 17.15 13.05 8.02
CA ALA A 269 15.72 12.80 7.95
C ALA A 269 15.41 11.39 7.44
N TRP A 270 16.06 10.95 6.35
CA TRP A 270 15.94 9.59 5.86
C TRP A 270 16.36 8.58 6.92
N PHE A 271 17.54 8.76 7.50
CA PHE A 271 18.08 7.84 8.49
C PHE A 271 17.16 7.64 9.69
N TYR A 272 16.73 8.73 10.35
CA TYR A 272 15.87 8.62 11.53
C TYR A 272 14.48 8.09 11.23
N LEU A 273 13.87 8.53 10.13
CA LEU A 273 12.50 8.11 9.77
C LEU A 273 12.45 6.66 9.31
N VAL A 274 13.32 6.27 8.38
CA VAL A 274 13.25 4.93 7.76
C VAL A 274 13.84 3.87 8.69
N THR A 275 15.02 4.12 9.29
CA THR A 275 15.63 3.20 10.25
C THR A 275 14.76 3.02 11.49
N GLY A 276 14.25 4.14 12.04
CA GLY A 276 13.40 4.11 13.24
C GLY A 276 12.09 3.37 13.02
N ALA A 277 11.36 3.70 11.94
CA ALA A 277 10.11 3.02 11.59
C ALA A 277 10.33 1.52 11.32
N GLY A 278 11.40 1.18 10.58
CA GLY A 278 11.75 -0.21 10.29
C GLY A 278 12.07 -1.01 11.56
N LEU A 279 12.89 -0.47 12.45
CA LEU A 279 13.27 -1.12 13.70
C LEU A 279 12.07 -1.36 14.63
N ILE A 280 11.22 -0.35 14.83
CA ILE A 280 10.00 -0.46 15.62
C ILE A 280 9.06 -1.52 15.02
N THR A 281 8.88 -1.49 13.70
CA THR A 281 8.04 -2.45 12.98
C THR A 281 8.57 -3.88 13.12
N MET A 282 9.88 -4.08 13.00
CA MET A 282 10.53 -5.37 13.17
C MET A 282 10.25 -5.97 14.56
N VAL A 283 10.44 -5.20 15.61
CA VAL A 283 10.29 -5.67 17.00
C VAL A 283 8.83 -5.92 17.34
N ILE A 284 7.95 -4.96 17.08
CA ILE A 284 6.51 -5.08 17.40
C ILE A 284 5.88 -6.23 16.61
N GLY A 285 6.19 -6.34 15.30
CA GLY A 285 5.70 -7.43 14.48
C GLY A 285 6.14 -8.79 14.99
N ALA A 286 7.40 -8.94 15.40
CA ALA A 286 7.94 -10.20 15.93
C ALA A 286 7.28 -10.60 17.27
N ILE A 287 7.11 -9.66 18.19
CA ILE A 287 6.48 -9.90 19.48
C ILE A 287 5.02 -10.36 19.29
N ILE A 288 4.24 -9.62 18.48
CA ILE A 288 2.82 -9.95 18.26
C ILE A 288 2.69 -11.30 17.56
N ALA A 289 3.57 -11.62 16.59
CA ALA A 289 3.54 -12.89 15.84
C ALA A 289 3.60 -14.10 16.78
N LEU A 290 4.42 -14.04 17.83
CA LEU A 290 4.57 -15.13 18.80
C LEU A 290 3.24 -15.51 19.48
N PHE A 291 2.37 -14.53 19.75
CA PHE A 291 1.12 -14.76 20.48
C PHE A 291 -0.10 -15.00 19.60
N LYS A 292 0.05 -15.04 18.27
CA LYS A 292 -1.06 -15.35 17.36
C LYS A 292 -1.34 -16.83 17.29
N ASN A 293 -2.61 -17.23 17.46
CA ASN A 293 -3.05 -18.62 17.39
C ASN A 293 -3.51 -19.03 15.97
N ASP A 294 -3.78 -18.10 15.09
CA ASP A 294 -4.08 -18.35 13.69
C ASP A 294 -2.78 -18.47 12.89
N LEU A 295 -2.61 -19.55 12.12
CA LEU A 295 -1.40 -19.79 11.29
C LEU A 295 -1.11 -18.64 10.33
N LYS A 296 -2.14 -18.17 9.59
CA LYS A 296 -1.99 -17.05 8.66
C LYS A 296 -1.74 -15.75 9.41
N GLY A 297 -2.36 -15.56 10.57
CA GLY A 297 -2.13 -14.43 11.45
C GLY A 297 -0.70 -14.35 11.98
N LEU A 298 -0.13 -15.49 12.39
CA LEU A 298 1.28 -15.60 12.80
C LEU A 298 2.19 -15.22 11.62
N LEU A 299 1.94 -15.77 10.42
CA LEU A 299 2.72 -15.45 9.23
C LEU A 299 2.56 -13.99 8.79
N ALA A 300 1.38 -13.38 8.98
CA ALA A 300 1.15 -11.98 8.70
C ALA A 300 2.02 -11.06 9.56
N PHE A 301 2.01 -11.23 10.88
CA PHE A 301 2.85 -10.43 11.77
C PHE A 301 4.33 -10.73 11.61
N SER A 302 4.69 -11.97 11.29
CA SER A 302 6.08 -12.29 10.92
C SER A 302 6.48 -11.60 9.61
N THR A 303 5.55 -11.40 8.66
CA THR A 303 5.81 -10.60 7.45
C THR A 303 6.02 -9.13 7.81
N VAL A 304 5.17 -8.54 8.65
CA VAL A 304 5.36 -7.16 9.18
C VAL A 304 6.77 -7.01 9.77
N SER A 305 7.21 -7.97 10.59
CA SER A 305 8.55 -7.94 11.20
C SER A 305 9.67 -7.97 10.16
N HIS A 306 9.60 -8.85 9.16
CA HIS A 306 10.64 -8.94 8.12
C HIS A 306 10.63 -7.72 7.17
N LEU A 307 9.46 -7.14 6.89
CA LEU A 307 9.37 -5.88 6.15
C LEU A 307 9.99 -4.73 6.95
N GLY A 308 9.79 -4.70 8.27
CA GLY A 308 10.47 -3.76 9.16
C GLY A 308 11.99 -3.91 9.14
N LEU A 309 12.48 -5.16 9.14
CA LEU A 309 13.92 -5.47 9.00
C LEU A 309 14.50 -4.89 7.70
N ILE A 310 13.84 -5.12 6.56
CA ILE A 310 14.30 -4.61 5.26
C ILE A 310 14.26 -3.09 5.23
N THR A 311 13.18 -2.49 5.74
CA THR A 311 13.04 -1.02 5.84
C THR A 311 14.14 -0.41 6.68
N MET A 312 14.44 -1.00 7.85
CA MET A 312 15.54 -0.57 8.71
C MET A 312 16.89 -0.59 7.97
N LEU A 313 17.18 -1.66 7.23
CA LEU A 313 18.42 -1.78 6.45
C LEU A 313 18.54 -0.73 5.35
N LEU A 314 17.47 -0.46 4.60
CA LEU A 314 17.46 0.64 3.62
C LEU A 314 17.61 2.01 4.28
N GLY A 315 17.13 2.14 5.51
CA GLY A 315 17.22 3.36 6.31
C GLY A 315 18.63 3.70 6.77
N THR A 316 19.52 2.70 6.98
CA THR A 316 20.91 2.94 7.42
C THR A 316 21.70 3.84 6.47
N GLY A 317 21.30 3.91 5.19
CA GLY A 317 21.96 4.73 4.18
C GLY A 317 23.33 4.20 3.78
N THR A 318 23.70 2.97 4.19
CA THR A 318 24.97 2.35 3.86
C THR A 318 24.86 1.39 2.68
N ALA A 319 25.91 1.27 1.88
CA ALA A 319 25.95 0.31 0.78
C ALA A 319 25.80 -1.14 1.26
N TYR A 320 26.40 -1.47 2.40
CA TYR A 320 26.26 -2.80 3.01
C TYR A 320 24.82 -3.05 3.49
N GLY A 321 24.16 -2.07 4.09
CA GLY A 321 22.75 -2.15 4.46
C GLY A 321 21.84 -2.39 3.26
N ALA A 322 22.09 -1.71 2.13
CA ALA A 322 21.38 -1.93 0.86
C ALA A 322 21.61 -3.34 0.32
N LEU A 323 22.85 -3.84 0.31
CA LEU A 323 23.20 -5.21 -0.09
C LEU A 323 22.41 -6.25 0.73
N VAL A 324 22.42 -6.10 2.04
CA VAL A 324 21.74 -7.02 2.95
C VAL A 324 20.22 -6.95 2.79
N ALA A 325 19.67 -5.75 2.56
CA ALA A 325 18.25 -5.55 2.29
C ALA A 325 17.83 -6.30 1.02
N VAL A 326 18.56 -6.14 -0.08
CA VAL A 326 18.30 -6.83 -1.36
C VAL A 326 18.36 -8.35 -1.17
N PHE A 327 19.41 -8.84 -0.51
CA PHE A 327 19.57 -10.28 -0.27
C PHE A 327 18.45 -10.82 0.63
N HIS A 328 18.02 -10.05 1.64
CA HIS A 328 16.91 -10.47 2.49
C HIS A 328 15.56 -10.43 1.76
N ILE A 329 15.36 -9.53 0.80
CA ILE A 329 14.16 -9.51 -0.08
C ILE A 329 14.04 -10.83 -0.83
N LEU A 330 15.13 -11.32 -1.43
CA LEU A 330 15.17 -12.60 -2.14
C LEU A 330 14.83 -13.78 -1.21
N ASN A 331 15.51 -13.84 -0.08
CA ASN A 331 15.33 -14.92 0.89
C ASN A 331 13.93 -14.93 1.48
N HIS A 332 13.43 -13.76 1.86
CA HIS A 332 12.06 -13.60 2.36
C HIS A 332 11.00 -14.02 1.35
N ALA A 333 11.17 -13.71 0.05
CA ALA A 333 10.23 -14.11 -0.97
C ALA A 333 10.08 -15.63 -1.05
N THR A 334 11.22 -16.36 -1.01
CA THR A 334 11.24 -17.81 -1.12
C THR A 334 10.63 -18.51 0.12
N PHE A 335 11.15 -18.27 1.31
CA PHE A 335 10.65 -18.98 2.49
C PHE A 335 9.24 -18.54 2.89
N LYS A 336 8.86 -17.28 2.66
CA LYS A 336 7.55 -16.79 3.07
C LYS A 336 6.43 -17.31 2.16
N ALA A 337 6.66 -17.38 0.85
CA ALA A 337 5.70 -18.01 -0.07
C ALA A 337 5.50 -19.50 0.27
N ALA A 338 6.59 -20.23 0.54
CA ALA A 338 6.52 -21.62 0.97
C ALA A 338 5.74 -21.80 2.27
N LEU A 339 5.95 -20.92 3.27
CA LEU A 339 5.23 -20.96 4.54
C LEU A 339 3.74 -20.67 4.39
N PHE A 340 3.36 -19.65 3.62
CA PHE A 340 1.93 -19.38 3.38
C PHE A 340 1.25 -20.54 2.64
N MET A 341 1.90 -21.09 1.62
CA MET A 341 1.33 -22.24 0.91
C MET A 341 1.24 -23.48 1.81
N SER A 342 2.23 -23.74 2.67
CA SER A 342 2.16 -24.85 3.64
C SER A 342 1.07 -24.63 4.70
N ALA A 343 0.89 -23.39 5.18
CA ALA A 343 -0.22 -23.05 6.09
C ALA A 343 -1.58 -23.26 5.40
N GLY A 344 -1.68 -22.96 4.10
CA GLY A 344 -2.87 -23.22 3.33
C GLY A 344 -3.14 -24.70 3.11
N ILE A 345 -2.10 -25.52 2.91
CA ILE A 345 -2.25 -26.98 2.87
C ILE A 345 -2.79 -27.49 4.21
N VAL A 346 -2.22 -27.02 5.33
CA VAL A 346 -2.71 -27.42 6.67
C VAL A 346 -4.18 -27.02 6.83
N ASP A 347 -4.56 -25.78 6.52
CA ASP A 347 -5.94 -25.29 6.61
C ASP A 347 -6.91 -26.11 5.72
N HIS A 348 -6.50 -26.39 4.49
CA HIS A 348 -7.31 -27.14 3.51
C HIS A 348 -7.53 -28.61 3.92
N GLU A 349 -6.48 -29.29 4.41
CA GLU A 349 -6.53 -30.73 4.68
C GLU A 349 -6.97 -31.07 6.14
N THR A 350 -6.87 -30.11 7.07
CA THR A 350 -7.35 -30.31 8.45
C THR A 350 -8.69 -29.64 8.73
N GLY A 351 -9.12 -28.69 7.90
CA GLY A 351 -10.29 -27.86 8.12
C GLY A 351 -10.10 -26.79 9.22
N THR A 352 -8.87 -26.55 9.68
CA THR A 352 -8.58 -25.52 10.68
C THR A 352 -7.18 -24.96 10.54
N ARG A 353 -7.03 -23.67 10.83
CA ARG A 353 -5.75 -22.96 10.93
C ARG A 353 -5.42 -22.51 12.35
N ASP A 354 -6.23 -22.90 13.32
CA ASP A 354 -6.02 -22.58 14.72
C ASP A 354 -4.96 -23.51 15.32
N ILE A 355 -3.77 -22.96 15.63
CA ILE A 355 -2.62 -23.68 16.17
C ILE A 355 -2.97 -24.42 17.46
N THR A 356 -3.92 -23.93 18.26
CA THR A 356 -4.33 -24.56 19.50
C THR A 356 -5.10 -25.87 19.28
N LYS A 357 -5.66 -26.05 18.08
CA LYS A 357 -6.39 -27.25 17.65
C LYS A 357 -5.53 -28.19 16.80
N LEU A 358 -4.28 -27.82 16.50
CA LEU A 358 -3.35 -28.62 15.72
C LEU A 358 -2.36 -29.36 16.62
N GLY A 359 -1.60 -30.30 16.08
CA GLY A 359 -0.56 -31.07 16.74
C GLY A 359 -0.34 -32.43 16.09
N GLY A 360 0.88 -32.97 16.13
CA GLY A 360 1.20 -34.31 15.61
C GLY A 360 1.11 -34.51 14.10
N LEU A 361 0.89 -33.45 13.30
CA LEU A 361 0.68 -33.53 11.85
C LEU A 361 1.86 -34.12 11.08
N ARG A 362 3.09 -34.13 11.63
CA ARG A 362 4.25 -34.76 10.97
C ARG A 362 4.04 -36.22 10.59
N ARG A 363 3.16 -36.95 11.31
CA ARG A 363 2.85 -38.36 11.05
C ARG A 363 1.80 -38.54 9.97
N LEU A 364 0.92 -37.56 9.82
CA LEU A 364 -0.23 -37.59 8.89
C LEU A 364 0.10 -36.87 7.58
N MET A 365 0.96 -35.85 7.64
CA MET A 365 1.34 -34.96 6.53
C MET A 365 2.86 -34.78 6.48
N PRO A 366 3.65 -35.85 6.24
CA PRO A 366 5.10 -35.81 6.31
C PRO A 366 5.74 -34.91 5.24
N ILE A 367 5.20 -34.82 4.03
CA ILE A 367 5.71 -33.96 2.95
C ILE A 367 5.49 -32.49 3.34
N THR A 368 4.28 -32.16 3.73
CA THR A 368 3.93 -30.81 4.18
C THR A 368 4.77 -30.39 5.37
N PHE A 369 5.04 -31.32 6.33
CA PHE A 369 5.93 -31.07 7.46
C PHE A 369 7.35 -30.70 7.03
N ILE A 370 7.95 -31.42 6.08
CA ILE A 370 9.32 -31.16 5.61
C ILE A 370 9.38 -29.77 4.96
N VAL A 371 8.42 -29.46 4.09
CA VAL A 371 8.33 -28.16 3.41
C VAL A 371 8.18 -27.03 4.44
N ALA A 372 7.25 -27.18 5.38
CA ALA A 372 7.01 -26.20 6.42
C ALA A 372 8.23 -26.02 7.34
N ALA A 373 8.90 -27.11 7.72
CA ALA A 373 10.07 -27.10 8.58
C ALA A 373 11.27 -26.39 7.91
N VAL A 374 11.58 -26.71 6.67
CA VAL A 374 12.66 -26.07 5.91
C VAL A 374 12.43 -24.55 5.83
N ALA A 375 11.25 -24.13 5.44
CA ALA A 375 10.93 -22.72 5.31
C ALA A 375 10.90 -21.99 6.66
N ALA A 376 10.40 -22.62 7.72
CA ALA A 376 10.35 -22.04 9.05
C ALA A 376 11.73 -22.00 9.74
N LEU A 377 12.59 -22.97 9.51
CA LEU A 377 13.98 -22.95 10.00
C LEU A 377 14.79 -21.85 9.30
N SER A 378 14.55 -21.62 8.01
CA SER A 378 15.10 -20.46 7.32
C SER A 378 14.62 -19.14 7.92
N MET A 379 13.31 -19.02 8.17
CA MET A 379 12.73 -17.86 8.83
C MET A 379 13.29 -17.67 10.26
N ALA A 380 13.57 -18.74 10.99
CA ALA A 380 14.21 -18.68 12.30
C ALA A 380 15.66 -18.16 12.25
N GLY A 381 16.35 -18.34 11.13
CA GLY A 381 17.77 -18.03 10.98
C GLY A 381 18.66 -19.17 11.45
N ILE A 382 18.32 -20.41 11.08
CA ILE A 382 19.14 -21.58 11.35
C ILE A 382 20.18 -21.74 10.21
N PRO A 383 21.46 -22.07 10.53
CA PRO A 383 22.48 -22.34 9.53
C PRO A 383 22.05 -23.35 8.47
N LEU A 384 22.64 -23.29 7.30
CA LEU A 384 22.36 -24.06 6.07
C LEU A 384 21.10 -23.62 5.31
N PHE A 385 20.32 -22.66 5.82
CA PHE A 385 19.21 -22.06 5.13
C PHE A 385 19.51 -20.59 4.79
N ASN A 386 18.97 -20.10 3.68
CA ASN A 386 19.27 -18.76 3.16
C ASN A 386 18.93 -17.63 4.16
N GLY A 387 17.92 -17.80 5.00
CA GLY A 387 17.52 -16.80 6.00
C GLY A 387 18.57 -16.56 7.08
N PHE A 388 19.40 -17.55 7.42
CA PHE A 388 20.49 -17.39 8.37
C PHE A 388 21.50 -16.35 7.88
N ILE A 389 21.98 -16.48 6.64
CA ILE A 389 23.03 -15.62 6.09
C ILE A 389 22.59 -14.17 6.09
N SER A 390 21.40 -13.86 5.56
CA SER A 390 20.88 -12.50 5.52
C SER A 390 20.56 -11.91 6.91
N LYS A 391 20.16 -12.74 7.89
CA LYS A 391 19.96 -12.28 9.27
C LYS A 391 21.27 -12.01 10.01
N GLU A 392 22.30 -12.86 9.84
CA GLU A 392 23.62 -12.60 10.38
C GLU A 392 24.22 -11.31 9.82
N MET A 393 24.13 -11.12 8.50
CA MET A 393 24.58 -9.89 7.85
C MET A 393 23.81 -8.67 8.34
N MET A 394 22.50 -8.77 8.58
CA MET A 394 21.68 -7.73 9.19
C MET A 394 22.18 -7.39 10.60
N LEU A 395 22.41 -8.40 11.43
CA LEU A 395 22.92 -8.17 12.80
C LEU A 395 24.32 -7.52 12.77
N LYS A 396 25.15 -7.87 11.79
CA LYS A 396 26.46 -7.22 11.57
C LYS A 396 26.28 -5.73 11.26
N GLU A 397 25.36 -5.36 10.36
CA GLU A 397 25.11 -3.96 10.04
C GLU A 397 24.60 -3.18 11.25
N THR A 398 23.73 -3.78 12.07
CA THR A 398 23.20 -3.12 13.26
C THR A 398 24.27 -2.77 14.29
N THR A 399 25.39 -3.52 14.36
CA THR A 399 26.49 -3.20 15.30
C THR A 399 27.21 -1.89 14.98
N LYS A 400 27.08 -1.42 13.74
CA LYS A 400 27.65 -0.15 13.28
C LYS A 400 26.64 1.00 13.30
N THR A 401 25.37 0.70 13.46
CA THR A 401 24.28 1.68 13.37
C THR A 401 24.03 2.33 14.73
N VAL A 402 24.26 3.64 14.83
CA VAL A 402 24.01 4.42 16.05
C VAL A 402 22.77 5.27 15.86
N LEU A 403 21.71 4.99 16.62
CA LEU A 403 20.45 5.74 16.56
C LEU A 403 20.31 6.60 17.83
N PHE A 404 19.97 7.89 17.66
CA PHE A 404 19.84 8.87 18.76
C PHE A 404 21.07 8.98 19.68
N GLY A 405 22.27 8.72 19.15
CA GLY A 405 23.51 8.74 19.93
C GLY A 405 23.70 7.54 20.86
N ILE A 406 22.84 6.52 20.79
CA ILE A 406 22.90 5.32 21.65
C ILE A 406 23.43 4.12 20.83
N PRO A 407 24.71 3.72 20.99
CA PRO A 407 25.31 2.67 20.15
C PRO A 407 24.68 1.29 20.30
N LEU A 408 24.14 0.96 21.47
CA LEU A 408 23.57 -0.38 21.74
C LEU A 408 22.06 -0.47 21.43
N LEU A 409 21.40 0.64 21.08
CA LEU A 409 19.94 0.65 20.88
C LEU A 409 19.53 -0.25 19.72
N VAL A 410 20.14 -0.06 18.55
CA VAL A 410 19.79 -0.82 17.34
C VAL A 410 20.20 -2.29 17.46
N PRO A 411 21.45 -2.64 17.86
CA PRO A 411 21.84 -4.05 18.03
C PRO A 411 20.96 -4.82 19.02
N VAL A 412 20.63 -4.23 20.17
CA VAL A 412 19.81 -4.89 21.20
C VAL A 412 18.39 -5.10 20.69
N LEU A 413 17.75 -4.08 20.14
CA LEU A 413 16.38 -4.20 19.62
C LEU A 413 16.32 -5.16 18.43
N ALA A 414 17.30 -5.15 17.54
CA ALA A 414 17.38 -6.09 16.42
C ALA A 414 17.57 -7.54 16.91
N THR A 415 18.39 -7.75 17.93
CA THR A 415 18.55 -9.08 18.56
C THR A 415 17.24 -9.55 19.19
N ILE A 416 16.51 -8.68 19.89
CA ILE A 416 15.19 -8.99 20.45
C ILE A 416 14.21 -9.36 19.30
N GLY A 417 14.16 -8.58 18.23
CA GLY A 417 13.34 -8.91 17.06
C GLY A 417 13.69 -10.27 16.46
N ALA A 418 14.99 -10.57 16.31
CA ALA A 418 15.47 -11.85 15.80
C ALA A 418 15.14 -13.02 16.75
N LEU A 419 15.21 -12.81 18.06
CA LEU A 419 14.87 -13.78 19.10
C LEU A 419 13.38 -14.16 19.05
N PHE A 420 12.49 -13.17 19.01
CA PHE A 420 11.07 -13.43 18.81
C PHE A 420 10.78 -14.07 17.45
N SER A 421 11.56 -13.70 16.41
CA SER A 421 11.46 -14.33 15.09
C SER A 421 11.79 -15.82 15.14
N ALA A 422 12.82 -16.23 15.85
CA ALA A 422 13.13 -17.64 16.08
C ALA A 422 12.01 -18.33 16.88
N ALA A 423 11.53 -17.68 17.94
CA ALA A 423 10.47 -18.22 18.79
C ALA A 423 9.18 -18.54 18.03
N TYR A 424 8.64 -17.60 17.25
CA TYR A 424 7.40 -17.87 16.49
C TYR A 424 7.62 -18.87 15.34
N SER A 425 8.83 -18.92 14.76
CA SER A 425 9.16 -19.92 13.75
C SER A 425 9.18 -21.34 14.33
N PHE A 426 9.80 -21.51 15.49
CA PHE A 426 9.79 -22.78 16.21
C PHE A 426 8.38 -23.14 16.71
N ARG A 427 7.57 -22.15 17.13
CA ARG A 427 6.18 -22.37 17.48
C ARG A 427 5.35 -22.85 16.30
N TYR A 428 5.57 -22.27 15.11
CA TYR A 428 4.92 -22.71 13.88
C TYR A 428 5.17 -24.20 13.61
N ILE A 429 6.40 -24.67 13.75
CA ILE A 429 6.75 -26.09 13.60
C ILE A 429 6.23 -26.91 14.77
N GLY A 430 6.56 -26.50 15.99
CA GLY A 430 6.36 -27.28 17.22
C GLY A 430 4.89 -27.54 17.52
N HIS A 431 4.08 -26.50 17.53
CA HIS A 431 2.68 -26.63 17.89
C HIS A 431 1.77 -27.11 16.75
N THR A 432 2.21 -27.03 15.50
CA THR A 432 1.44 -27.51 14.35
C THR A 432 1.75 -28.97 14.02
N PHE A 433 3.03 -29.33 13.94
CA PHE A 433 3.45 -30.61 13.39
C PHE A 433 3.96 -31.60 14.43
N LEU A 434 4.49 -31.12 15.56
CA LEU A 434 5.04 -31.99 16.61
C LEU A 434 4.00 -32.28 17.70
N GLY A 435 4.34 -33.17 18.62
CA GLY A 435 3.45 -33.59 19.71
C GLY A 435 2.59 -34.80 19.34
N PRO A 436 1.58 -35.10 20.17
CA PRO A 436 0.65 -36.21 19.94
C PRO A 436 -0.29 -35.89 18.79
N VAL A 437 -0.69 -36.93 18.05
CA VAL A 437 -1.76 -36.81 17.03
C VAL A 437 -3.07 -36.59 17.79
N ARG A 438 -3.88 -35.65 17.29
CA ARG A 438 -5.23 -35.40 17.83
C ARG A 438 -6.27 -36.21 17.09
N ASP A 439 -7.36 -36.50 17.76
CA ASP A 439 -8.49 -37.27 17.21
C ASP A 439 -9.66 -36.35 16.78
N ASP A 440 -9.60 -35.06 17.13
CA ASP A 440 -10.66 -34.06 16.98
C ASP A 440 -10.47 -33.11 15.78
N TYR A 441 -9.73 -33.50 14.75
CA TYR A 441 -9.61 -32.70 13.54
C TYR A 441 -10.96 -32.62 12.81
N PRO A 442 -11.38 -31.41 12.32
CA PRO A 442 -12.59 -31.25 11.51
C PRO A 442 -12.59 -32.09 10.24
N MET A 443 -11.42 -32.30 9.64
CA MET A 443 -11.19 -33.15 8.47
C MET A 443 -10.03 -34.09 8.74
N LYS A 444 -10.00 -35.26 8.08
CA LYS A 444 -8.92 -36.23 8.24
C LYS A 444 -7.65 -35.77 7.54
N PRO A 445 -6.58 -35.39 8.26
CA PRO A 445 -5.38 -34.83 7.65
C PRO A 445 -4.63 -35.85 6.79
N HIS A 446 -4.16 -35.43 5.63
CA HIS A 446 -3.28 -36.17 4.73
C HIS A 446 -2.47 -35.21 3.85
N ASP A 447 -1.38 -35.68 3.23
CA ASP A 447 -0.68 -34.87 2.25
C ASP A 447 -1.51 -34.78 0.95
N PRO A 448 -1.70 -33.57 0.38
CA PRO A 448 -2.42 -33.42 -0.88
C PRO A 448 -1.59 -33.89 -2.10
N GLY A 449 -2.15 -33.80 -3.29
CA GLY A 449 -1.44 -34.08 -4.54
C GLY A 449 -0.30 -33.11 -4.84
N ILE A 450 0.63 -33.53 -5.72
CA ILE A 450 1.84 -32.77 -6.10
C ILE A 450 1.55 -31.34 -6.58
N GLY A 451 0.42 -31.08 -7.20
CA GLY A 451 0.05 -29.73 -7.65
C GLY A 451 -0.09 -28.72 -6.51
N MET A 452 -0.25 -29.18 -5.28
CA MET A 452 -0.42 -28.33 -4.11
C MET A 452 0.85 -28.26 -3.25
N TRP A 453 1.57 -29.37 -3.03
CA TRP A 453 2.84 -29.34 -2.29
C TRP A 453 4.07 -29.06 -3.17
N GLY A 454 3.99 -29.28 -4.49
CA GLY A 454 5.11 -29.08 -5.42
C GLY A 454 5.64 -27.64 -5.47
N PRO A 455 4.78 -26.61 -5.65
CA PRO A 455 5.21 -25.21 -5.65
C PRO A 455 5.99 -24.79 -4.39
N PRO A 456 5.49 -25.03 -3.15
CA PRO A 456 6.27 -24.69 -1.97
C PRO A 456 7.53 -25.56 -1.79
N ALA A 457 7.54 -26.81 -2.25
CA ALA A 457 8.72 -27.64 -2.24
C ALA A 457 9.81 -27.10 -3.17
N PHE A 458 9.46 -26.62 -4.37
CA PHE A 458 10.40 -25.94 -5.26
C PHE A 458 11.04 -24.71 -4.59
N LEU A 459 10.26 -23.91 -3.89
CA LEU A 459 10.81 -22.77 -3.13
C LEU A 459 11.74 -23.22 -2.01
N CYS A 460 11.43 -24.33 -1.33
CA CYS A 460 12.34 -24.91 -0.32
C CYS A 460 13.65 -25.38 -0.92
N LEU A 461 13.66 -25.89 -2.16
CA LEU A 461 14.93 -26.19 -2.85
C LEU A 461 15.77 -24.93 -3.06
N LEU A 462 15.15 -23.78 -3.41
CA LEU A 462 15.86 -22.51 -3.51
C LEU A 462 16.37 -22.04 -2.13
N VAL A 463 15.57 -22.22 -1.07
CA VAL A 463 15.95 -21.87 0.32
C VAL A 463 17.20 -22.62 0.74
N VAL A 464 17.27 -23.92 0.49
CA VAL A 464 18.44 -24.76 0.79
C VAL A 464 19.59 -24.46 -0.16
N GLY A 465 19.31 -24.36 -1.45
CA GLY A 465 20.31 -24.09 -2.48
C GLY A 465 21.11 -22.80 -2.22
N ILE A 466 20.39 -21.68 -1.97
CA ILE A 466 21.03 -20.40 -1.63
C ILE A 466 21.70 -20.48 -0.24
N GLY A 467 21.13 -21.22 0.71
CA GLY A 467 21.69 -21.39 2.04
C GLY A 467 23.03 -22.13 2.05
N VAL A 468 23.17 -23.15 1.20
CA VAL A 468 24.39 -23.96 1.07
C VAL A 468 25.40 -23.37 0.06
N ALA A 469 24.90 -22.70 -0.97
CA ALA A 469 25.70 -22.12 -2.04
C ALA A 469 25.33 -20.65 -2.32
N PRO A 470 25.54 -19.71 -1.37
CA PRO A 470 25.11 -18.32 -1.50
C PRO A 470 25.79 -17.59 -2.68
N PHE A 471 26.98 -18.05 -3.10
CA PHE A 471 27.68 -17.53 -4.26
C PHE A 471 26.88 -17.63 -5.57
N LEU A 472 25.90 -18.55 -5.66
CA LEU A 472 25.02 -18.65 -6.83
C LEU A 472 24.04 -17.46 -6.92
N ALA A 473 23.66 -16.87 -5.81
CA ALA A 473 22.79 -15.69 -5.77
C ALA A 473 23.59 -14.39 -5.87
N GLU A 474 24.90 -14.41 -5.60
CA GLU A 474 25.76 -13.23 -5.49
C GLU A 474 25.71 -12.34 -6.73
N PRO A 475 25.87 -12.83 -7.98
CA PRO A 475 25.87 -11.97 -9.16
C PRO A 475 24.56 -11.18 -9.31
N LEU A 476 23.44 -11.83 -9.02
CA LEU A 476 22.13 -11.18 -9.06
C LEU A 476 21.99 -10.15 -7.94
N VAL A 477 22.38 -10.49 -6.71
CA VAL A 477 22.26 -9.61 -5.54
C VAL A 477 23.13 -8.37 -5.72
N PHE A 478 24.34 -8.50 -6.23
CA PHE A 478 25.25 -7.37 -6.50
C PHE A 478 24.69 -6.46 -7.60
N LEU A 479 24.22 -7.03 -8.71
CA LEU A 479 23.58 -6.29 -9.80
C LEU A 479 22.38 -5.45 -9.31
N VAL A 480 21.55 -6.04 -8.46
CA VAL A 480 20.39 -5.34 -7.87
C VAL A 480 20.84 -4.26 -6.90
N THR A 481 21.89 -4.53 -6.11
CA THR A 481 22.45 -3.56 -5.16
C THR A 481 23.05 -2.36 -5.89
N GLU A 482 23.75 -2.59 -7.00
CA GLU A 482 24.25 -1.53 -7.87
C GLU A 482 23.13 -0.61 -8.35
N ALA A 483 22.01 -1.20 -8.79
CA ALA A 483 20.84 -0.43 -9.22
C ALA A 483 20.18 0.36 -8.06
N VAL A 484 20.27 -0.13 -6.81
CA VAL A 484 19.81 0.59 -5.61
C VAL A 484 20.75 1.73 -5.26
N LEU A 485 22.06 1.52 -5.36
CA LEU A 485 23.07 2.53 -5.04
C LEU A 485 23.18 3.62 -6.13
N GLY A 486 22.83 3.27 -7.37
CA GLY A 486 22.98 4.14 -8.54
C GLY A 486 24.41 4.16 -9.11
N SER A 487 25.34 3.43 -8.50
CA SER A 487 26.75 3.37 -8.93
C SER A 487 27.41 2.05 -8.53
N ALA A 488 28.10 1.41 -9.47
CA ALA A 488 28.93 0.24 -9.22
C ALA A 488 30.15 0.53 -8.29
N ALA A 489 30.61 1.78 -8.29
CA ALA A 489 31.78 2.19 -7.47
C ALA A 489 31.47 2.18 -5.96
N GLU A 490 30.19 2.19 -5.57
CA GLU A 490 29.75 2.18 -4.17
C GLU A 490 29.48 0.76 -3.64
N LEU A 491 29.63 -0.29 -4.47
CA LEU A 491 29.38 -1.66 -4.02
C LEU A 491 30.34 -2.06 -2.88
N PRO A 492 29.83 -2.75 -1.85
CA PRO A 492 30.68 -3.20 -0.75
C PRO A 492 31.60 -4.34 -1.21
N ASP A 493 32.84 -4.32 -0.72
CA ASP A 493 33.86 -5.34 -0.99
C ASP A 493 33.67 -6.60 -0.10
N GLU A 494 32.44 -7.07 0.00
CA GLU A 494 32.07 -8.24 0.82
C GLU A 494 31.27 -9.26 0.00
N HIS A 495 31.76 -10.50 -0.05
CA HIS A 495 31.07 -11.61 -0.71
C HIS A 495 30.03 -12.28 0.19
N LEU A 496 29.01 -12.89 -0.42
CA LEU A 496 28.03 -13.70 0.28
C LEU A 496 28.68 -15.02 0.72
N LYS A 497 28.91 -15.19 2.01
CA LYS A 497 29.56 -16.38 2.62
C LYS A 497 28.66 -17.02 3.66
N ILE A 498 28.78 -18.34 3.82
CA ILE A 498 28.08 -19.09 4.87
C ILE A 498 28.66 -18.75 6.25
N TRP A 499 29.95 -18.47 6.31
CA TRP A 499 30.69 -18.25 7.56
C TRP A 499 31.49 -16.95 7.51
N HIS A 500 31.21 -16.05 8.43
CA HIS A 500 31.86 -14.75 8.58
C HIS A 500 32.81 -14.66 9.79
N GLY A 501 33.21 -15.81 10.36
CA GLY A 501 34.05 -15.87 11.55
C GLY A 501 33.25 -15.72 12.88
N VAL A 502 33.98 -15.78 13.99
CA VAL A 502 33.41 -15.57 15.33
C VAL A 502 33.39 -14.07 15.60
N ASN A 503 32.23 -13.46 15.47
CA ASN A 503 32.00 -12.02 15.62
C ASN A 503 30.79 -11.72 16.49
N ALA A 504 30.52 -10.44 16.77
CA ALA A 504 29.35 -10.03 17.56
C ALA A 504 28.03 -10.47 16.93
N ALA A 505 27.89 -10.42 15.60
CA ALA A 505 26.69 -10.83 14.89
C ALA A 505 26.37 -12.32 15.07
N LEU A 506 27.41 -13.17 15.07
CA LEU A 506 27.25 -14.61 15.34
C LEU A 506 26.72 -14.84 16.77
N TRP A 507 27.29 -14.16 17.78
CA TRP A 507 26.79 -14.26 19.16
C TRP A 507 25.36 -13.76 19.29
N MET A 508 25.00 -12.65 18.62
CA MET A 508 23.62 -12.15 18.57
C MET A 508 22.68 -13.19 17.92
N SER A 509 23.14 -13.87 16.86
CA SER A 509 22.39 -14.97 16.21
C SER A 509 22.20 -16.16 17.13
N VAL A 510 23.24 -16.57 17.88
CA VAL A 510 23.14 -17.63 18.89
C VAL A 510 22.17 -17.26 20.00
N ILE A 511 22.24 -16.02 20.52
CA ILE A 511 21.30 -15.50 21.52
C ILE A 511 19.86 -15.51 20.97
N ALA A 512 19.67 -15.12 19.71
CA ALA A 512 18.35 -15.12 19.08
C ALA A 512 17.76 -16.53 18.98
N VAL A 513 18.55 -17.51 18.53
CA VAL A 513 18.07 -18.90 18.36
C VAL A 513 17.83 -19.57 19.71
N VAL A 514 18.82 -19.53 20.63
CA VAL A 514 18.71 -20.14 21.96
C VAL A 514 17.62 -19.46 22.78
N GLY A 515 17.57 -18.12 22.77
CA GLY A 515 16.51 -17.36 23.43
C GLY A 515 15.13 -17.64 22.84
N GLY A 516 15.04 -17.85 21.53
CA GLY A 516 13.79 -18.26 20.86
C GLY A 516 13.29 -19.63 21.33
N LEU A 517 14.18 -20.60 21.53
CA LEU A 517 13.84 -21.91 22.11
C LEU A 517 13.39 -21.78 23.56
N ILE A 518 14.06 -20.94 24.38
CA ILE A 518 13.67 -20.66 25.76
C ILE A 518 12.29 -20.01 25.80
N LEU A 519 12.01 -19.02 24.95
CA LEU A 519 10.68 -18.41 24.87
C LEU A 519 9.61 -19.42 24.47
N LEU A 520 9.90 -20.34 23.56
CA LEU A 520 8.97 -21.41 23.20
C LEU A 520 8.71 -22.35 24.38
N ALA A 521 9.75 -22.74 25.12
CA ALA A 521 9.61 -23.57 26.33
C ALA A 521 8.76 -22.85 27.40
N ALA A 522 8.91 -21.55 27.54
CA ALA A 522 8.15 -20.71 28.46
C ALA A 522 6.83 -20.16 27.85
N PHE A 523 6.38 -20.66 26.70
CA PHE A 523 5.25 -20.06 25.95
C PHE A 523 3.95 -19.95 26.78
N ASN A 524 3.59 -20.99 27.53
CA ASN A 524 2.32 -21.02 28.26
C ASN A 524 2.20 -19.93 29.35
N PRO A 525 3.19 -19.68 30.22
CA PRO A 525 3.13 -18.57 31.16
C PRO A 525 3.19 -17.21 30.45
N LEU A 526 3.98 -17.06 29.38
CA LEU A 526 4.07 -15.86 28.60
C LEU A 526 2.75 -15.52 27.90
N ALA A 527 2.07 -16.51 27.33
CA ALA A 527 0.77 -16.32 26.68
C ALA A 527 -0.32 -15.90 27.68
N ARG A 528 -0.28 -16.43 28.93
CA ARG A 528 -1.19 -15.97 30.00
C ARG A 528 -0.92 -14.53 30.40
N GLY A 529 0.35 -14.16 30.57
CA GLY A 529 0.73 -12.77 30.85
C GLY A 529 0.33 -11.82 29.74
N TRP A 530 0.51 -12.21 28.47
CA TRP A 530 0.07 -11.43 27.31
C TRP A 530 -1.44 -11.21 27.27
N ALA A 531 -2.23 -12.25 27.55
CA ALA A 531 -3.67 -12.17 27.61
C ALA A 531 -4.15 -11.26 28.76
N GLN A 532 -3.48 -11.27 29.92
CA GLN A 532 -3.78 -10.41 31.05
C GLN A 532 -3.41 -8.93 30.80
N ALA A 533 -2.30 -8.70 30.10
CA ALA A 533 -1.86 -7.36 29.75
C ALA A 533 -2.84 -6.63 28.79
N GLY A 534 -3.63 -7.39 28.01
CA GLY A 534 -4.66 -6.87 27.12
C GLY A 534 -4.14 -5.77 26.18
N PRO A 535 -3.09 -6.00 25.39
CA PRO A 535 -2.52 -4.94 24.56
C PRO A 535 -3.55 -4.39 23.60
N PRO A 536 -3.58 -3.06 23.36
CA PRO A 536 -4.60 -2.44 22.51
C PRO A 536 -4.55 -3.04 21.10
N ALA A 537 -5.69 -3.49 20.60
CA ALA A 537 -5.79 -3.93 19.23
C ALA A 537 -5.75 -2.70 18.31
N ALA A 538 -4.80 -2.66 17.39
CA ALA A 538 -4.67 -1.55 16.44
C ALA A 538 -5.95 -1.34 15.61
N LYS A 539 -6.73 -2.39 15.36
CA LYS A 539 -8.07 -2.32 14.76
C LYS A 539 -9.01 -1.43 15.56
N THR A 540 -9.05 -1.56 16.88
CA THR A 540 -9.93 -0.75 17.73
C THR A 540 -9.62 0.74 17.61
N ILE A 541 -8.34 1.09 17.51
CA ILE A 541 -7.90 2.48 17.28
C ILE A 541 -8.37 2.96 15.90
N PHE A 542 -8.17 2.14 14.86
CA PHE A 542 -8.62 2.45 13.51
C PHE A 542 -10.14 2.65 13.45
N ASP A 543 -10.91 1.71 13.99
CA ASP A 543 -12.39 1.78 14.01
C ASP A 543 -12.86 3.02 14.76
N ALA A 544 -12.19 3.40 15.86
CA ALA A 544 -12.51 4.63 16.61
C ALA A 544 -12.26 5.90 15.75
N ILE A 545 -11.15 5.95 15.00
CA ILE A 545 -10.84 7.06 14.10
C ILE A 545 -11.88 7.16 12.98
N ILE A 546 -12.18 6.03 12.32
CA ILE A 546 -13.18 6.01 11.23
C ILE A 546 -14.56 6.43 11.76
N ASN A 547 -14.98 5.90 12.92
CA ASN A 547 -16.24 6.29 13.52
C ASN A 547 -16.30 7.78 13.90
N ALA A 548 -15.20 8.36 14.38
CA ALA A 548 -15.10 9.78 14.64
C ALA A 548 -15.25 10.61 13.36
N VAL A 549 -14.56 10.23 12.28
CA VAL A 549 -14.67 10.89 10.98
C VAL A 549 -16.09 10.78 10.41
N VAL A 550 -16.68 9.58 10.44
CA VAL A 550 -18.06 9.36 9.98
C VAL A 550 -19.04 10.19 10.79
N THR A 551 -18.90 10.19 12.12
CA THR A 551 -19.78 10.97 13.01
C THR A 551 -19.66 12.47 12.72
N LEU A 552 -18.43 12.96 12.52
CA LEU A 552 -18.20 14.36 12.15
C LEU A 552 -18.81 14.68 10.77
N ALA A 553 -18.61 13.82 9.78
CA ALA A 553 -19.17 13.98 8.44
C ALA A 553 -20.71 14.01 8.49
N VAL A 554 -21.34 13.07 9.20
CA VAL A 554 -22.80 13.02 9.39
C VAL A 554 -23.30 14.29 10.08
N ARG A 555 -22.58 14.77 11.10
CA ARG A 555 -22.95 16.01 11.81
C ARG A 555 -22.87 17.23 10.91
N ILE A 556 -21.77 17.38 10.15
CA ILE A 556 -21.59 18.48 9.20
C ILE A 556 -22.65 18.42 8.09
N THR A 557 -22.81 17.25 7.46
CA THR A 557 -23.80 17.05 6.40
C THR A 557 -25.22 17.31 6.91
N GLY A 558 -25.59 16.75 8.06
CA GLY A 558 -26.92 16.95 8.65
C GLY A 558 -27.18 18.41 9.05
N THR A 559 -26.13 19.18 9.36
CA THR A 559 -26.26 20.61 9.66
C THR A 559 -26.40 21.45 8.39
N LEU A 560 -25.63 21.13 7.34
CA LEU A 560 -25.61 21.89 6.09
C LEU A 560 -26.69 21.44 5.10
N HIS A 561 -27.10 20.17 5.15
CA HIS A 561 -27.99 19.55 4.18
C HIS A 561 -29.16 18.83 4.89
N ASP A 562 -30.11 19.64 5.43
CA ASP A 562 -31.32 19.14 6.11
C ASP A 562 -32.55 19.11 5.21
N GLY A 563 -32.41 19.45 3.92
CA GLY A 563 -33.50 19.53 2.95
C GLY A 563 -34.24 20.87 2.96
N ALA A 564 -33.90 21.81 3.87
CA ALA A 564 -34.55 23.13 3.94
C ALA A 564 -33.96 24.07 2.88
N LEU A 565 -34.75 24.39 1.85
CA LEU A 565 -34.37 25.32 0.78
C LEU A 565 -33.95 26.70 1.31
N THR A 566 -34.60 27.15 2.38
CA THR A 566 -34.27 28.41 3.05
C THR A 566 -32.87 28.44 3.64
N ARG A 567 -32.38 27.29 4.16
CA ARG A 567 -31.00 27.16 4.66
C ARG A 567 -29.98 27.23 3.55
N TYR A 568 -30.26 26.55 2.43
CA TYR A 568 -29.35 26.58 1.27
C TYR A 568 -29.23 27.98 0.67
N ALA A 569 -30.39 28.66 0.54
CA ALA A 569 -30.42 30.05 0.09
C ALA A 569 -29.68 30.99 1.06
N ALA A 570 -29.83 30.79 2.37
CA ALA A 570 -29.11 31.58 3.37
C ALA A 570 -27.61 31.33 3.33
N ILE A 571 -27.17 30.08 3.27
CA ILE A 571 -25.71 29.74 3.14
C ILE A 571 -25.14 30.34 1.86
N PHE A 572 -25.82 30.19 0.72
CA PHE A 572 -25.41 30.76 -0.53
C PHE A 572 -25.28 32.29 -0.44
N GLY A 573 -26.32 32.96 0.03
CA GLY A 573 -26.37 34.42 0.19
C GLY A 573 -25.26 34.95 1.11
N VAL A 574 -25.08 34.32 2.28
CA VAL A 574 -23.99 34.67 3.21
C VAL A 574 -22.63 34.47 2.57
N THR A 575 -22.42 33.36 1.86
CA THR A 575 -21.15 33.09 1.18
C THR A 575 -20.84 34.16 0.13
N VAL A 576 -21.84 34.53 -0.71
CA VAL A 576 -21.67 35.57 -1.72
C VAL A 576 -21.32 36.92 -1.08
N VAL A 577 -22.04 37.29 0.02
CA VAL A 577 -21.77 38.53 0.75
C VAL A 577 -20.38 38.53 1.36
N VAL A 578 -19.95 37.44 2.03
CA VAL A 578 -18.63 37.34 2.67
C VAL A 578 -17.52 37.40 1.64
N LEU A 579 -17.63 36.64 0.54
CA LEU A 579 -16.62 36.66 -0.53
C LEU A 579 -16.59 38.03 -1.23
N GLY A 580 -17.74 38.63 -1.50
CA GLY A 580 -17.83 39.97 -2.09
C GLY A 580 -17.25 41.04 -1.17
N ALA A 581 -17.53 40.99 0.13
CA ALA A 581 -16.96 41.90 1.10
C ALA A 581 -15.44 41.70 1.22
N HIS A 582 -14.97 40.45 1.27
CA HIS A 582 -13.55 40.16 1.29
C HIS A 582 -12.84 40.74 0.05
N ALA A 583 -13.37 40.49 -1.13
CA ALA A 583 -12.80 41.00 -2.38
C ALA A 583 -12.82 42.55 -2.41
N TYR A 584 -13.86 43.18 -1.86
CA TYR A 584 -13.96 44.63 -1.77
C TYR A 584 -12.91 45.23 -0.84
N PHE A 585 -12.71 44.63 0.35
CA PHE A 585 -11.77 45.15 1.35
C PHE A 585 -10.31 44.81 1.09
N THR A 586 -10.02 43.72 0.35
CA THR A 586 -8.65 43.27 0.04
C THR A 586 -8.20 43.67 -1.37
N GLY A 587 -9.15 43.99 -2.25
CA GLY A 587 -8.88 44.39 -3.63
C GLY A 587 -8.30 45.82 -3.73
N SER A 588 -7.33 46.01 -4.60
CA SER A 588 -6.90 47.35 -4.98
C SER A 588 -7.92 47.95 -5.96
N SER A 589 -8.79 48.85 -5.49
CA SER A 589 -9.68 49.61 -6.41
C SER A 589 -8.90 50.77 -7.03
N THR A 590 -8.69 50.70 -8.34
CA THR A 590 -8.44 51.91 -9.12
C THR A 590 -9.77 52.71 -9.13
N GLY A 591 -9.70 53.99 -8.76
CA GLY A 591 -10.90 54.86 -8.75
C GLY A 591 -11.68 54.81 -10.05
N PRO A 592 -12.91 55.32 -10.07
CA PRO A 592 -13.77 55.27 -11.25
C PRO A 592 -13.10 55.93 -12.47
N THR A 593 -13.06 55.21 -13.58
CA THR A 593 -12.48 55.70 -14.84
C THR A 593 -13.42 56.63 -15.61
N ARG A 594 -14.66 56.80 -15.14
CA ARG A 594 -15.67 57.70 -15.72
C ARG A 594 -16.04 58.79 -14.72
N GLU A 595 -16.39 59.96 -15.20
CA GLU A 595 -16.97 60.99 -14.36
C GLU A 595 -18.24 60.49 -13.68
N MET A 596 -18.32 60.68 -12.38
CA MET A 596 -19.50 60.31 -11.61
C MET A 596 -20.63 61.28 -11.89
N LEU A 597 -21.77 60.74 -12.30
CA LEU A 597 -22.98 61.55 -12.43
C LEU A 597 -23.38 62.19 -11.10
N PRO A 598 -23.89 63.43 -11.10
CA PRO A 598 -24.34 64.07 -9.87
C PRO A 598 -25.50 63.30 -9.26
N LEU A 599 -25.44 63.15 -7.91
CA LEU A 599 -26.53 62.52 -7.16
C LEU A 599 -27.80 63.31 -7.32
N THR A 600 -28.74 62.86 -8.16
CA THR A 600 -30.06 63.41 -8.28
C THR A 600 -31.02 62.81 -7.22
N PRO A 601 -32.16 63.43 -6.89
CA PRO A 601 -33.10 62.88 -5.91
C PRO A 601 -33.66 61.51 -6.27
N VAL A 602 -33.77 61.19 -7.56
CA VAL A 602 -34.44 59.96 -8.05
C VAL A 602 -33.74 58.68 -7.59
N PRO A 603 -32.41 58.47 -7.83
CA PRO A 603 -31.73 57.28 -7.34
C PRO A 603 -31.70 57.21 -5.81
N VAL A 604 -31.65 58.35 -5.11
CA VAL A 604 -31.67 58.35 -3.63
C VAL A 604 -33.02 57.87 -3.09
N VAL A 605 -34.12 58.34 -3.67
CA VAL A 605 -35.48 57.88 -3.31
C VAL A 605 -35.70 56.41 -3.67
N ALA A 606 -35.22 55.96 -4.85
CA ALA A 606 -35.27 54.58 -5.27
C ALA A 606 -34.53 53.67 -4.29
N TRP A 607 -33.28 54.05 -3.91
CA TRP A 607 -32.49 53.30 -2.94
C TRP A 607 -33.17 53.27 -1.55
N ALA A 608 -33.68 54.39 -1.05
CA ALA A 608 -34.39 54.44 0.20
C ALA A 608 -35.68 53.56 0.20
N LEU A 609 -36.41 53.54 -0.93
CA LEU A 609 -37.58 52.71 -1.12
C LEU A 609 -37.15 51.21 -1.15
N LEU A 610 -36.07 50.85 -1.81
CA LEU A 610 -35.55 49.50 -1.86
C LEU A 610 -35.15 48.99 -0.48
N VAL A 611 -34.37 49.77 0.28
CA VAL A 611 -33.95 49.43 1.64
C VAL A 611 -35.14 49.29 2.59
N THR A 612 -36.09 50.25 2.52
CA THR A 612 -37.28 50.21 3.34
C THR A 612 -38.19 49.03 3.01
N ALA A 613 -38.46 48.78 1.72
CA ALA A 613 -39.28 47.65 1.29
C ALA A 613 -38.64 46.31 1.71
N THR A 614 -37.31 46.15 1.55
CA THR A 614 -36.59 44.95 1.99
C THR A 614 -36.63 44.81 3.53
N GLY A 615 -36.43 45.88 4.27
CA GLY A 615 -36.52 45.89 5.74
C GLY A 615 -37.92 45.50 6.27
N VAL A 616 -38.98 46.08 5.66
CA VAL A 616 -40.34 45.72 6.00
C VAL A 616 -40.68 44.28 5.61
N LEU A 617 -40.19 43.81 4.47
CA LEU A 617 -40.33 42.43 4.02
C LEU A 617 -39.72 41.45 5.03
N LEU A 618 -38.50 41.71 5.54
CA LEU A 618 -37.87 40.89 6.56
C LEU A 618 -38.69 40.76 7.84
N VAL A 619 -39.34 41.83 8.25
CA VAL A 619 -40.16 41.84 9.48
C VAL A 619 -41.53 41.18 9.26
N TYR A 620 -42.17 41.44 8.12
CA TYR A 620 -43.53 41.03 7.83
C TYR A 620 -43.67 39.89 6.82
N HIS A 621 -42.62 39.13 6.58
CA HIS A 621 -42.58 38.01 5.62
C HIS A 621 -43.65 36.93 5.84
N ASN A 622 -44.20 36.81 7.06
CA ASN A 622 -45.26 35.87 7.38
C ASN A 622 -46.66 36.31 6.85
N TYR A 623 -46.81 37.59 6.47
CA TYR A 623 -48.02 38.10 5.87
C TYR A 623 -47.97 37.97 4.36
N ARG A 624 -48.49 36.88 3.80
CA ARG A 624 -48.30 36.45 2.43
C ARG A 624 -48.58 37.55 1.38
N TYR A 625 -49.71 38.23 1.47
CA TYR A 625 -50.04 39.33 0.53
C TYR A 625 -49.09 40.51 0.65
N LEU A 626 -48.75 40.90 1.85
CA LEU A 626 -47.83 42.01 2.06
C LEU A 626 -46.42 41.65 1.57
N ALA A 627 -45.97 40.41 1.87
CA ALA A 627 -44.71 39.91 1.40
C ALA A 627 -44.62 39.89 -0.14
N LEU A 628 -45.70 39.46 -0.83
CA LEU A 628 -45.77 39.49 -2.28
C LEU A 628 -45.66 40.91 -2.83
N VAL A 629 -46.43 41.84 -2.29
CA VAL A 629 -46.39 43.26 -2.71
C VAL A 629 -45.01 43.87 -2.49
N LEU A 630 -44.40 43.62 -1.34
CA LEU A 630 -43.06 44.13 -1.04
C LEU A 630 -41.99 43.52 -1.95
N THR A 631 -42.09 42.23 -2.24
CA THR A 631 -41.17 41.55 -3.18
C THR A 631 -41.29 42.18 -4.59
N SER A 632 -42.51 42.41 -5.05
CA SER A 632 -42.74 43.08 -6.33
C SER A 632 -42.23 44.53 -6.36
N VAL A 633 -42.34 45.26 -5.24
CA VAL A 633 -41.73 46.61 -5.12
C VAL A 633 -40.23 46.53 -5.22
N VAL A 634 -39.57 45.56 -4.55
CA VAL A 634 -38.12 45.35 -4.62
C VAL A 634 -37.68 45.03 -6.08
N GLY A 635 -38.38 44.09 -6.73
CA GLY A 635 -38.08 43.69 -8.11
C GLY A 635 -38.27 44.85 -9.09
N LEU A 636 -39.34 45.63 -8.94
CA LEU A 636 -39.57 46.79 -9.78
C LEU A 636 -38.48 47.89 -9.63
N VAL A 637 -38.10 48.19 -8.39
CA VAL A 637 -37.04 49.18 -8.11
C VAL A 637 -35.71 48.71 -8.71
N ILE A 638 -35.38 47.41 -8.59
CA ILE A 638 -34.15 46.82 -9.23
C ILE A 638 -34.26 46.94 -10.74
N GLY A 639 -35.41 46.62 -11.38
CA GLY A 639 -35.63 46.76 -12.82
C GLY A 639 -35.46 48.19 -13.30
N LEU A 640 -36.04 49.17 -12.58
CA LEU A 640 -35.86 50.58 -12.83
C LEU A 640 -34.39 51.02 -12.68
N GLY A 641 -33.70 50.45 -11.67
CA GLY A 641 -32.26 50.66 -11.50
C GLY A 641 -31.41 50.21 -12.72
N PHE A 642 -31.71 49.03 -13.26
CA PHE A 642 -31.04 48.57 -14.51
C PHE A 642 -31.31 49.51 -15.69
N ALA A 643 -32.57 49.96 -15.83
CA ALA A 643 -32.89 50.93 -16.90
C ALA A 643 -32.13 52.27 -16.70
N TYR A 644 -32.10 52.79 -15.47
CA TYR A 644 -31.38 54.02 -15.12
C TYR A 644 -29.88 53.91 -15.34
N LEU A 645 -29.28 52.74 -15.10
CA LEU A 645 -27.85 52.44 -15.31
C LEU A 645 -27.52 52.00 -16.72
N SER A 646 -28.40 52.23 -17.69
CA SER A 646 -28.21 51.92 -19.14
C SER A 646 -28.04 50.42 -19.44
N ALA A 647 -28.74 49.58 -18.71
CA ALA A 647 -28.83 48.12 -18.94
C ALA A 647 -30.29 47.71 -19.27
N PRO A 648 -30.86 48.15 -20.44
CA PRO A 648 -32.27 47.94 -20.78
C PRO A 648 -32.66 46.48 -20.94
N ASP A 649 -31.74 45.62 -21.40
CA ASP A 649 -31.96 44.20 -21.59
C ASP A 649 -32.14 43.50 -20.24
N LEU A 650 -31.33 43.85 -19.21
CA LEU A 650 -31.48 43.37 -17.86
C LEU A 650 -32.77 43.88 -17.20
N ALA A 651 -33.11 45.13 -17.46
CA ALA A 651 -34.38 45.72 -16.97
C ALA A 651 -35.61 44.97 -17.51
N LEU A 652 -35.61 44.69 -18.84
CA LEU A 652 -36.70 43.98 -19.50
C LEU A 652 -36.83 42.54 -18.96
N THR A 653 -35.70 41.86 -18.81
CA THR A 653 -35.67 40.52 -18.26
C THR A 653 -36.17 40.49 -16.82
N GLN A 654 -35.69 41.39 -15.97
CA GLN A 654 -36.11 41.52 -14.58
C GLN A 654 -37.64 41.76 -14.44
N ILE A 655 -38.17 42.74 -15.20
CA ILE A 655 -39.60 43.06 -15.17
C ILE A 655 -40.44 41.89 -15.68
N SER A 656 -40.01 41.21 -16.73
CA SER A 656 -40.71 40.04 -17.28
C SER A 656 -40.78 38.89 -16.28
N VAL A 657 -39.65 38.58 -15.62
CA VAL A 657 -39.60 37.54 -14.56
C VAL A 657 -40.44 37.92 -13.36
N GLU A 658 -40.38 39.20 -12.93
CA GLU A 658 -41.12 39.71 -11.80
C GLU A 658 -42.65 39.60 -12.02
N VAL A 659 -43.14 39.99 -13.19
CA VAL A 659 -44.57 39.89 -13.53
C VAL A 659 -45.06 38.45 -13.53
N VAL A 660 -44.28 37.53 -14.14
CA VAL A 660 -44.62 36.09 -14.17
C VAL A 660 -44.59 35.51 -12.75
N THR A 661 -43.57 35.86 -11.97
CA THR A 661 -43.45 35.37 -10.58
C THR A 661 -44.58 35.88 -9.69
N ALA A 662 -44.94 37.19 -9.83
CA ALA A 662 -46.04 37.79 -9.10
C ALA A 662 -47.39 37.12 -9.44
N ILE A 663 -47.65 36.81 -10.70
CA ILE A 663 -48.88 36.12 -11.13
C ILE A 663 -48.91 34.70 -10.58
N LEU A 664 -47.80 33.93 -10.66
CA LEU A 664 -47.72 32.58 -10.17
C LEU A 664 -47.92 32.52 -8.63
N LEU A 665 -47.31 33.45 -7.90
CA LEU A 665 -47.47 33.55 -6.45
C LEU A 665 -48.89 33.99 -6.06
N LEU A 666 -49.52 34.91 -6.81
CA LEU A 666 -50.95 35.28 -6.59
C LEU A 666 -51.89 34.10 -6.83
N LEU A 667 -51.60 33.25 -7.80
CA LEU A 667 -52.40 32.04 -8.05
C LEU A 667 -52.19 30.96 -7.00
N ALA A 668 -51.04 30.97 -6.31
CA ALA A 668 -50.71 30.02 -5.24
C ALA A 668 -51.20 30.46 -3.84
N LEU A 669 -51.54 31.72 -3.65
CA LEU A 669 -52.12 32.30 -2.42
C LEU A 669 -53.60 32.05 -2.33
#